data_953f72dc6f8b451d384e4675d1a121ed
#
_entry.id   953f72dc6f8b451d384e4675d1a121ed
#
_cell.length_a   1.000
_cell.length_b   1.000
_cell.length_c   1.000
_cell.angle_alpha   90.00
_cell.angle_beta   90.00
_cell.angle_gamma   90.00
#
_symmetry.space_group_name_H-M   'P 1'
#
loop_
_entity.id
_entity.type
_entity.pdbx_description
1 polymer ?
#
loop_
_entity_poly.entity_id
_entity_poly.type
_entity_poly.pdbx_seq_one_letter_code
_entity_poly.pdbx_strand_id
1 'polypeptide(L)'
;MTSDTPQKSPAREPKPGVRSQISAPEKGSRDLIRWLWRDYLRHHLGFVILALILMSLEGAMLGALSYLIKPMFDKVLVAGQSDAVLWVALAVFGVFSLRALASFGQRVIMARVGQLVSAALQGDLVRHMLTLDGRFFQDNPPGTLIERTRGDSGAAANVWATVLSVAARDVISLLSLLAVAISVDWRWTLIAVAGAPLLALPITVLQNLVRRTSRSAREASARVSTRLDEIFHGATTIKLAGTERREAGRFQDEMSGMVHAQIKSVAGQAGIPALMDIVAGLGFFGVLLYGGQQIIDGTKTVGEFMSFFTAMALVFEPLRRLGNVSGAWQAARASLERLHAIFDERPSITTPKKPAALPVTADRADIRFENVAFAYADAPVLRGTTFTAEAGKTTALVGASGAGKSTLFHLMTRLADPVNGQITIGGVPTTKMDLVQLRGLYSVVSQDALLFDESLRDNVVMGAEADEAKLKKALDAAHVSEFALKLDHGLDTPVGPRGSGLSGGQRQRVAIARAVLRDRPVLLLDEATSALDAQSEKIVQEALEKLSEGRTSLVIAHRLSTIRNADKIVVMDKGRVVDEGTHDELLARGGLYADLYRLQYSEGKTVSDGSAGRAVSGPRQGDTGEDGKGSGLLAATSRMFGNVMGLFGRAKD
;
A
#
# COMPACT_ATOMS: atom_id res chain seq x y z
N MET A 1 -26.62 -18.24 58.91
CA MET A 1 -27.19 -17.72 57.65
C MET A 1 -26.38 -16.50 57.26
N THR A 2 -25.30 -16.70 56.56
CA THR A 2 -24.41 -15.68 56.00
C THR A 2 -24.42 -15.83 54.51
N SER A 3 -24.92 -14.80 53.82
CA SER A 3 -25.07 -14.74 52.36
C SER A 3 -23.73 -14.41 51.72
N ASP A 4 -23.16 -15.35 51.01
CA ASP A 4 -22.01 -15.14 50.12
C ASP A 4 -22.48 -14.50 48.80
N THR A 5 -22.02 -13.28 48.56
CA THR A 5 -22.17 -12.58 47.30
C THR A 5 -20.91 -12.81 46.47
N PRO A 6 -20.99 -13.26 45.21
CA PRO A 6 -19.80 -13.49 44.40
C PRO A 6 -19.16 -12.15 43.97
N GLN A 7 -17.90 -11.98 44.35
CA GLN A 7 -17.01 -10.90 43.92
C GLN A 7 -16.85 -10.93 42.39
N LYS A 8 -17.32 -9.87 41.70
CA LYS A 8 -17.00 -9.58 40.30
C LYS A 8 -15.50 -9.32 40.15
N SER A 9 -14.81 -10.16 39.42
CA SER A 9 -13.45 -9.89 38.95
C SER A 9 -13.38 -8.53 38.22
N PRO A 10 -12.33 -7.72 38.47
CA PRO A 10 -12.15 -6.47 37.73
C PRO A 10 -11.91 -6.75 36.27
N ALA A 11 -12.67 -6.08 35.41
CA ALA A 11 -12.51 -6.09 33.97
C ALA A 11 -11.05 -5.70 33.64
N ARG A 12 -10.34 -6.56 32.91
CA ARG A 12 -9.04 -6.25 32.33
C ARG A 12 -9.21 -5.03 31.44
N GLU A 13 -8.55 -3.94 31.79
CA GLU A 13 -8.38 -2.81 30.89
C GLU A 13 -7.76 -3.30 29.56
N PRO A 14 -8.27 -2.84 28.40
CA PRO A 14 -7.70 -3.20 27.12
C PRO A 14 -6.27 -2.63 27.06
N LYS A 15 -5.29 -3.50 26.77
CA LYS A 15 -3.91 -3.09 26.46
C LYS A 15 -3.95 -1.97 25.42
N PRO A 16 -3.16 -0.90 25.57
CA PRO A 16 -3.10 0.16 24.56
C PRO A 16 -2.70 -0.47 23.24
N GLY A 17 -3.66 -0.48 22.30
CA GLY A 17 -3.46 -0.95 20.94
C GLY A 17 -2.37 -0.12 20.27
N VAL A 18 -1.55 -0.80 19.51
CA VAL A 18 -0.59 -0.28 18.57
C VAL A 18 -1.15 1.00 17.93
N ARG A 19 -0.54 2.14 18.22
CA ARG A 19 -0.78 3.40 17.50
C ARG A 19 -0.20 3.28 16.11
N SER A 20 -0.86 2.55 15.24
CA SER A 20 -0.59 2.51 13.80
C SER A 20 -1.71 3.26 13.07
N GLN A 21 -1.78 4.55 13.29
CA GLN A 21 -2.47 5.45 12.36
C GLN A 21 -1.85 6.83 12.54
N ILE A 22 -1.22 7.32 11.48
CA ILE A 22 -0.93 8.73 11.31
C ILE A 22 -2.29 9.45 11.46
N SER A 23 -2.63 9.88 12.66
CA SER A 23 -3.78 10.74 12.91
C SER A 23 -3.34 12.15 12.53
N ALA A 24 -3.44 12.44 11.22
CA ALA A 24 -3.30 13.80 10.75
C ALA A 24 -4.33 14.69 11.47
N PRO A 25 -3.98 15.93 11.85
CA PRO A 25 -4.97 16.90 12.26
C PRO A 25 -6.01 17.02 11.14
N GLU A 26 -7.30 16.98 11.48
CA GLU A 26 -8.39 17.13 10.50
C GLU A 26 -8.24 18.47 9.77
N LYS A 27 -7.57 18.46 8.62
CA LYS A 27 -7.51 19.62 7.75
C LYS A 27 -8.88 19.82 7.10
N GLY A 28 -9.33 21.07 7.07
CA GLY A 28 -10.58 21.41 6.41
C GLY A 28 -10.57 20.99 4.92
N SER A 29 -11.70 20.53 4.40
CA SER A 29 -11.84 20.17 2.98
C SER A 29 -11.34 21.28 2.04
N ARG A 30 -11.47 22.56 2.45
CA ARG A 30 -11.00 23.72 1.67
C ARG A 30 -9.48 23.78 1.53
N ASP A 31 -8.74 23.37 2.55
CA ASP A 31 -7.28 23.41 2.55
C ASP A 31 -6.70 22.29 1.67
N LEU A 32 -7.31 21.10 1.69
CA LEU A 32 -6.95 19.99 0.82
C LEU A 32 -7.23 20.31 -0.66
N ILE A 33 -8.37 20.96 -0.95
CA ILE A 33 -8.71 21.41 -2.30
C ILE A 33 -7.70 22.47 -2.76
N ARG A 34 -7.38 23.45 -1.92
CA ARG A 34 -6.43 24.52 -2.24
C ARG A 34 -5.03 23.96 -2.49
N TRP A 35 -4.59 22.99 -1.68
CA TRP A 35 -3.32 22.31 -1.85
C TRP A 35 -3.24 21.60 -3.21
N LEU A 36 -4.22 20.74 -3.53
CA LEU A 36 -4.23 19.99 -4.77
C LEU A 36 -4.35 20.90 -6.00
N TRP A 37 -5.14 21.96 -5.90
CA TRP A 37 -5.26 22.97 -6.96
C TRP A 37 -3.95 23.70 -7.20
N ARG A 38 -3.35 24.26 -6.14
CA ARG A 38 -2.14 25.09 -6.24
C ARG A 38 -0.94 24.30 -6.73
N ASP A 39 -0.76 23.07 -6.25
CA ASP A 39 0.49 22.33 -6.46
C ASP A 39 0.41 21.42 -7.71
N TYR A 40 -0.78 21.03 -8.16
CA TYR A 40 -0.93 20.07 -9.26
C TYR A 40 -1.85 20.56 -10.39
N LEU A 41 -3.10 20.95 -10.12
CA LEU A 41 -4.07 21.23 -11.18
C LEU A 41 -3.76 22.50 -11.97
N ARG A 42 -3.30 23.56 -11.33
CA ARG A 42 -3.04 24.84 -11.99
C ARG A 42 -2.07 24.74 -13.17
N HIS A 43 -1.18 23.76 -13.15
CA HIS A 43 -0.22 23.54 -14.24
C HIS A 43 -0.90 23.01 -15.52
N HIS A 44 -2.13 22.52 -15.40
CA HIS A 44 -2.92 22.00 -16.52
C HIS A 44 -4.16 22.85 -16.81
N LEU A 45 -4.17 24.13 -16.39
CA LEU A 45 -5.34 25.02 -16.45
C LEU A 45 -5.94 25.13 -17.85
N GLY A 46 -5.12 25.19 -18.91
CA GLY A 46 -5.61 25.24 -20.30
C GLY A 46 -6.47 24.02 -20.68
N PHE A 47 -6.03 22.83 -20.30
CA PHE A 47 -6.82 21.61 -20.52
C PHE A 47 -8.08 21.56 -19.67
N VAL A 48 -8.02 22.03 -18.43
CA VAL A 48 -9.19 22.10 -17.54
C VAL A 48 -10.24 23.07 -18.09
N ILE A 49 -9.84 24.25 -18.55
CA ILE A 49 -10.76 25.25 -19.16
C ILE A 49 -11.39 24.67 -20.43
N LEU A 50 -10.59 24.04 -21.30
CA LEU A 50 -11.11 23.42 -22.53
C LEU A 50 -12.13 22.30 -22.19
N ALA A 51 -11.83 21.49 -21.20
CA ALA A 51 -12.77 20.45 -20.73
C ALA A 51 -14.07 21.07 -20.18
N LEU A 52 -13.98 22.16 -19.40
CA LEU A 52 -15.15 22.86 -18.88
C LEU A 52 -16.03 23.43 -20.01
N ILE A 53 -15.43 24.00 -21.07
CA ILE A 53 -16.16 24.48 -22.24
C ILE A 53 -16.89 23.31 -22.94
N LEU A 54 -16.18 22.20 -23.16
CA LEU A 54 -16.77 21.02 -23.80
C LEU A 54 -17.88 20.39 -22.94
N MET A 55 -17.71 20.33 -21.61
CA MET A 55 -18.72 19.88 -20.66
C MET A 55 -19.96 20.78 -20.68
N SER A 56 -19.76 22.08 -20.73
CA SER A 56 -20.82 23.06 -20.81
C SER A 56 -21.60 22.94 -22.11
N LEU A 57 -20.89 22.74 -23.23
CA LEU A 57 -21.48 22.51 -24.53
C LEU A 57 -22.28 21.18 -24.55
N GLU A 58 -21.71 20.10 -24.02
CA GLU A 58 -22.40 18.79 -23.89
C GLU A 58 -23.70 18.94 -23.07
N GLY A 59 -23.64 19.70 -21.96
CA GLY A 59 -24.79 19.96 -21.12
C GLY A 59 -25.89 20.78 -21.79
N ALA A 60 -25.52 21.83 -22.53
CA ALA A 60 -26.47 22.66 -23.27
C ALA A 60 -27.14 21.90 -24.43
N MET A 61 -26.45 20.95 -25.03
CA MET A 61 -27.01 20.14 -26.13
C MET A 61 -28.19 19.26 -25.69
N LEU A 62 -28.31 18.90 -24.41
CA LEU A 62 -29.47 18.20 -23.88
C LEU A 62 -30.73 19.08 -23.91
N GLY A 63 -30.62 20.34 -23.54
CA GLY A 63 -31.70 21.32 -23.67
C GLY A 63 -32.08 21.56 -25.15
N ALA A 64 -31.05 21.74 -26.00
CA ALA A 64 -31.27 21.94 -27.44
C ALA A 64 -32.01 20.73 -28.08
N LEU A 65 -31.61 19.50 -27.68
CA LEU A 65 -32.29 18.28 -28.14
C LEU A 65 -33.76 18.29 -27.73
N SER A 66 -34.06 18.59 -26.47
CA SER A 66 -35.43 18.67 -25.97
C SER A 66 -36.26 19.75 -26.70
N TYR A 67 -35.64 20.92 -26.97
CA TYR A 67 -36.30 21.99 -27.71
C TYR A 67 -36.63 21.62 -29.18
N LEU A 68 -35.72 20.86 -29.85
CA LEU A 68 -35.94 20.41 -31.23
C LEU A 68 -37.07 19.38 -31.38
N ILE A 69 -37.52 18.73 -30.31
CA ILE A 69 -38.69 17.85 -30.34
C ILE A 69 -39.95 18.60 -30.71
N LYS A 70 -40.11 19.86 -30.26
CA LYS A 70 -41.29 20.68 -30.60
C LYS A 70 -41.45 20.87 -32.12
N PRO A 71 -40.49 21.45 -32.89
CA PRO A 71 -40.67 21.59 -34.33
C PRO A 71 -40.74 20.25 -35.08
N MET A 72 -40.14 19.19 -34.55
CA MET A 72 -40.26 17.86 -35.14
C MET A 72 -41.71 17.36 -35.11
N PHE A 73 -42.40 17.50 -34.01
CA PHE A 73 -43.82 17.10 -33.92
C PHE A 73 -44.72 18.10 -34.62
N ASP A 74 -44.63 19.37 -34.35
CA ASP A 74 -45.59 20.37 -34.83
C ASP A 74 -45.47 20.63 -36.33
N LYS A 75 -44.25 20.81 -36.89
CA LYS A 75 -44.07 21.16 -38.30
C LYS A 75 -43.96 19.94 -39.22
N VAL A 76 -43.28 18.87 -38.76
CA VAL A 76 -43.03 17.71 -39.61
C VAL A 76 -44.18 16.71 -39.52
N LEU A 77 -44.54 16.27 -38.30
CA LEU A 77 -45.50 15.17 -38.13
C LEU A 77 -46.98 15.64 -38.19
N VAL A 78 -47.31 16.78 -37.58
CA VAL A 78 -48.69 17.27 -37.52
C VAL A 78 -49.02 18.15 -38.74
N ALA A 79 -48.17 19.15 -39.06
CA ALA A 79 -48.43 20.03 -40.18
C ALA A 79 -48.00 19.48 -41.56
N GLY A 80 -47.29 18.36 -41.62
CA GLY A 80 -46.83 17.70 -42.85
C GLY A 80 -45.94 18.55 -43.74
N GLN A 81 -45.19 19.53 -43.20
CA GLN A 81 -44.36 20.44 -43.96
C GLN A 81 -43.08 19.72 -44.45
N SER A 82 -43.03 19.34 -45.75
CA SER A 82 -41.89 18.67 -46.35
C SER A 82 -40.58 19.45 -46.23
N ASP A 83 -40.66 20.78 -46.33
CA ASP A 83 -39.47 21.66 -46.24
C ASP A 83 -38.86 21.69 -44.82
N ALA A 84 -39.67 21.38 -43.79
CA ALA A 84 -39.21 21.31 -42.43
C ALA A 84 -38.42 20.03 -42.11
N VAL A 85 -38.64 18.94 -42.86
CA VAL A 85 -38.02 17.62 -42.61
C VAL A 85 -36.49 17.68 -42.65
N LEU A 86 -35.92 18.27 -43.71
CA LEU A 86 -34.48 18.29 -43.92
C LEU A 86 -33.78 19.12 -42.87
N TRP A 87 -34.25 20.31 -42.58
CA TRP A 87 -33.56 21.17 -41.59
C TRP A 87 -33.70 20.65 -40.13
N VAL A 88 -34.84 20.05 -39.76
CA VAL A 88 -35.03 19.40 -38.45
C VAL A 88 -34.11 18.19 -38.34
N ALA A 89 -34.03 17.34 -39.36
CA ALA A 89 -33.16 16.19 -39.39
C ALA A 89 -31.66 16.60 -39.27
N LEU A 90 -31.23 17.62 -40.01
CA LEU A 90 -29.88 18.18 -39.93
C LEU A 90 -29.58 18.81 -38.57
N ALA A 91 -30.56 19.53 -38.00
CA ALA A 91 -30.39 20.10 -36.66
C ALA A 91 -30.26 19.02 -35.58
N VAL A 92 -31.09 17.99 -35.62
CA VAL A 92 -31.00 16.85 -34.69
C VAL A 92 -29.64 16.12 -34.87
N PHE A 93 -29.26 15.80 -36.10
CA PHE A 93 -27.98 15.18 -36.40
C PHE A 93 -26.80 16.06 -35.92
N GLY A 94 -26.86 17.38 -36.15
CA GLY A 94 -25.86 18.34 -35.69
C GLY A 94 -25.73 18.36 -34.15
N VAL A 95 -26.85 18.38 -33.42
CA VAL A 95 -26.85 18.33 -31.95
C VAL A 95 -26.24 17.04 -31.42
N PHE A 96 -26.63 15.88 -31.99
CA PHE A 96 -26.04 14.60 -31.59
C PHE A 96 -24.54 14.52 -31.90
N SER A 97 -24.12 14.97 -33.12
CA SER A 97 -22.73 14.96 -33.52
C SER A 97 -21.86 15.87 -32.66
N LEU A 98 -22.33 17.09 -32.42
CA LEU A 98 -21.61 18.06 -31.58
C LEU A 98 -21.51 17.59 -30.13
N ARG A 99 -22.61 17.01 -29.58
CA ARG A 99 -22.62 16.42 -28.26
C ARG A 99 -21.64 15.24 -28.17
N ALA A 100 -21.60 14.34 -29.15
CA ALA A 100 -20.71 13.20 -29.18
C ALA A 100 -19.24 13.64 -29.19
N LEU A 101 -18.89 14.63 -30.06
CA LEU A 101 -17.54 15.19 -30.14
C LEU A 101 -17.14 15.89 -28.83
N ALA A 102 -18.04 16.68 -28.25
CA ALA A 102 -17.80 17.35 -26.97
C ALA A 102 -17.61 16.34 -25.84
N SER A 103 -18.47 15.31 -25.76
CA SER A 103 -18.38 14.25 -24.77
C SER A 103 -17.10 13.43 -24.91
N PHE A 104 -16.70 13.08 -26.13
CA PHE A 104 -15.45 12.39 -26.38
C PHE A 104 -14.23 13.25 -25.98
N GLY A 105 -14.18 14.48 -26.48
CA GLY A 105 -13.07 15.41 -26.22
C GLY A 105 -12.87 15.67 -24.72
N GLN A 106 -13.94 15.98 -23.99
CA GLN A 106 -13.87 16.26 -22.56
C GLN A 106 -13.40 15.04 -21.75
N ARG A 107 -13.88 13.81 -22.09
CA ARG A 107 -13.46 12.58 -21.40
C ARG A 107 -11.98 12.30 -21.60
N VAL A 108 -11.47 12.43 -22.83
CA VAL A 108 -10.05 12.23 -23.14
C VAL A 108 -9.17 13.27 -22.42
N ILE A 109 -9.58 14.55 -22.45
CA ILE A 109 -8.84 15.61 -21.78
C ILE A 109 -8.82 15.39 -20.26
N MET A 110 -9.95 15.09 -19.65
CA MET A 110 -10.03 14.84 -18.19
C MET A 110 -9.27 13.59 -17.78
N ALA A 111 -9.30 12.52 -18.57
CA ALA A 111 -8.48 11.35 -18.33
C ALA A 111 -6.98 11.67 -18.39
N ARG A 112 -6.55 12.46 -19.39
CA ARG A 112 -5.16 12.92 -19.52
C ARG A 112 -4.73 13.74 -18.31
N VAL A 113 -5.51 14.75 -17.92
CA VAL A 113 -5.21 15.59 -16.73
C VAL A 113 -5.15 14.73 -15.47
N GLY A 114 -6.12 13.83 -15.28
CA GLY A 114 -6.15 12.92 -14.13
C GLY A 114 -4.89 12.04 -14.05
N GLN A 115 -4.45 11.44 -15.18
CA GLN A 115 -3.23 10.63 -15.20
C GLN A 115 -1.96 11.45 -14.94
N LEU A 116 -1.85 12.66 -15.50
CA LEU A 116 -0.69 13.53 -15.26
C LEU A 116 -0.62 13.98 -13.79
N VAL A 117 -1.75 14.35 -13.19
CA VAL A 117 -1.83 14.72 -11.76
C VAL A 117 -1.51 13.51 -10.88
N SER A 118 -2.04 12.32 -11.21
CA SER A 118 -1.74 11.09 -10.46
C SER A 118 -0.25 10.74 -10.52
N ALA A 119 0.35 10.81 -11.69
CA ALA A 119 1.79 10.54 -11.88
C ALA A 119 2.67 11.55 -11.12
N ALA A 120 2.33 12.83 -11.16
CA ALA A 120 3.05 13.86 -10.42
C ALA A 120 2.95 13.63 -8.88
N LEU A 121 1.74 13.36 -8.37
CA LEU A 121 1.52 13.02 -6.97
C LEU A 121 2.34 11.79 -6.54
N GLN A 122 2.32 10.72 -7.33
CA GLN A 122 3.09 9.50 -7.04
C GLN A 122 4.60 9.79 -7.02
N GLY A 123 5.10 10.54 -8.00
CA GLY A 123 6.51 10.90 -8.07
C GLY A 123 6.97 11.75 -6.89
N ASP A 124 6.18 12.77 -6.51
CA ASP A 124 6.49 13.62 -5.37
C ASP A 124 6.39 12.85 -4.05
N LEU A 125 5.39 11.97 -3.92
CA LEU A 125 5.21 11.14 -2.72
C LEU A 125 6.39 10.19 -2.52
N VAL A 126 6.82 9.48 -3.58
CA VAL A 126 7.99 8.60 -3.51
C VAL A 126 9.25 9.40 -3.18
N ARG A 127 9.46 10.55 -3.83
CA ARG A 127 10.61 11.43 -3.57
C ARG A 127 10.61 11.90 -2.12
N HIS A 128 9.44 12.30 -1.59
CA HIS A 128 9.31 12.72 -0.20
C HIS A 128 9.56 11.57 0.78
N MET A 129 8.93 10.39 0.57
CA MET A 129 9.14 9.22 1.43
C MET A 129 10.61 8.80 1.51
N LEU A 130 11.36 8.88 0.40
CA LEU A 130 12.80 8.57 0.39
C LEU A 130 13.64 9.53 1.24
N THR A 131 13.10 10.68 1.65
CA THR A 131 13.78 11.60 2.60
C THR A 131 13.48 11.29 4.06
N LEU A 132 12.47 10.44 4.34
CA LEU A 132 12.04 10.11 5.69
C LEU A 132 12.97 9.09 6.36
N ASP A 133 12.87 9.03 7.69
CA ASP A 133 13.71 8.17 8.51
C ASP A 133 13.34 6.69 8.40
N GLY A 134 14.28 5.81 8.75
CA GLY A 134 14.05 4.35 8.75
C GLY A 134 12.87 3.91 9.61
N ARG A 135 12.56 4.64 10.69
CA ARG A 135 11.39 4.41 11.55
C ARG A 135 10.07 4.50 10.79
N PHE A 136 9.94 5.46 9.88
CA PHE A 136 8.73 5.60 9.05
C PHE A 136 8.42 4.30 8.27
N PHE A 137 9.45 3.66 7.71
CA PHE A 137 9.30 2.40 6.96
C PHE A 137 9.05 1.18 7.86
N GLN A 138 9.52 1.22 9.12
CA GLN A 138 9.20 0.18 10.12
C GLN A 138 7.74 0.28 10.58
N ASP A 139 7.25 1.50 10.79
CA ASP A 139 5.88 1.76 11.23
C ASP A 139 4.84 1.60 10.09
N ASN A 140 5.28 1.66 8.82
CA ASN A 140 4.42 1.59 7.63
C ASN A 140 4.84 0.44 6.70
N PRO A 141 4.13 -0.70 6.72
CA PRO A 141 4.45 -1.84 5.87
C PRO A 141 4.42 -1.49 4.36
N PRO A 142 5.28 -2.11 3.53
CA PRO A 142 5.38 -1.79 2.09
C PRO A 142 4.05 -1.86 1.34
N GLY A 143 3.18 -2.83 1.66
CA GLY A 143 1.86 -2.96 1.06
C GLY A 143 0.98 -1.73 1.29
N THR A 144 1.02 -1.15 2.51
CA THR A 144 0.30 0.09 2.84
C THR A 144 0.85 1.28 2.06
N LEU A 145 2.18 1.40 1.93
CA LEU A 145 2.81 2.49 1.17
C LEU A 145 2.51 2.39 -0.33
N ILE A 146 2.50 1.18 -0.89
CA ILE A 146 2.12 0.93 -2.29
C ILE A 146 0.66 1.36 -2.52
N GLU A 147 -0.27 0.96 -1.64
CA GLU A 147 -1.69 1.34 -1.73
C GLU A 147 -1.87 2.87 -1.64
N ARG A 148 -1.18 3.53 -0.71
CA ARG A 148 -1.21 5.00 -0.61
C ARG A 148 -0.65 5.67 -1.86
N THR A 149 0.47 5.15 -2.39
CA THR A 149 1.10 5.73 -3.58
C THR A 149 0.22 5.55 -4.82
N ARG A 150 -0.37 4.38 -5.05
CA ARG A 150 -1.17 4.10 -6.26
C ARG A 150 -2.65 4.39 -6.07
N GLY A 151 -3.27 3.81 -5.04
CA GLY A 151 -4.70 3.87 -4.79
C GLY A 151 -5.16 5.26 -4.38
N ASP A 152 -4.56 5.83 -3.33
CA ASP A 152 -4.95 7.15 -2.83
C ASP A 152 -4.62 8.28 -3.82
N SER A 153 -3.47 8.22 -4.51
CA SER A 153 -3.13 9.20 -5.56
C SER A 153 -4.09 9.13 -6.74
N GLY A 154 -4.51 7.93 -7.16
CA GLY A 154 -5.52 7.74 -8.20
C GLY A 154 -6.90 8.27 -7.78
N ALA A 155 -7.32 8.01 -6.55
CA ALA A 155 -8.58 8.52 -6.01
C ALA A 155 -8.57 10.06 -5.91
N ALA A 156 -7.47 10.66 -5.46
CA ALA A 156 -7.28 12.10 -5.41
C ALA A 156 -7.32 12.76 -6.81
N ALA A 157 -6.72 12.12 -7.82
CA ALA A 157 -6.74 12.62 -9.19
C ALA A 157 -8.12 12.49 -9.83
N ASN A 158 -8.87 11.42 -9.57
CA ASN A 158 -10.15 11.15 -10.20
C ASN A 158 -11.32 11.98 -9.63
N VAL A 159 -11.24 12.43 -8.38
CA VAL A 159 -12.30 13.25 -7.77
C VAL A 159 -12.54 14.54 -8.53
N TRP A 160 -11.49 15.16 -9.08
CA TRP A 160 -11.61 16.38 -9.85
C TRP A 160 -12.41 16.20 -11.13
N ALA A 161 -12.18 15.09 -11.86
CA ALA A 161 -12.97 14.76 -13.03
C ALA A 161 -14.46 14.66 -12.68
N THR A 162 -14.79 14.02 -11.56
CA THR A 162 -16.16 13.89 -11.08
C THR A 162 -16.77 15.24 -10.68
N VAL A 163 -16.08 16.01 -9.85
CA VAL A 163 -16.58 17.31 -9.35
C VAL A 163 -16.76 18.30 -10.49
N LEU A 164 -15.79 18.43 -11.39
CA LEU A 164 -15.87 19.35 -12.54
C LEU A 164 -16.93 18.92 -13.54
N SER A 165 -17.09 17.61 -13.81
CA SER A 165 -18.14 17.11 -14.69
C SER A 165 -19.54 17.44 -14.15
N VAL A 166 -19.75 17.27 -12.86
CA VAL A 166 -21.03 17.61 -12.23
C VAL A 166 -21.22 19.15 -12.21
N ALA A 167 -20.22 19.90 -11.84
CA ALA A 167 -20.33 21.36 -11.77
C ALA A 167 -20.58 22.01 -13.14
N ALA A 168 -19.92 21.58 -14.20
CA ALA A 168 -20.05 22.17 -15.53
C ALA A 168 -21.14 21.48 -16.36
N ARG A 169 -21.01 20.17 -16.60
CA ARG A 169 -21.93 19.46 -17.49
C ARG A 169 -23.31 19.30 -16.89
N ASP A 170 -23.40 18.74 -15.67
CA ASP A 170 -24.69 18.31 -15.13
C ASP A 170 -25.51 19.51 -14.61
N VAL A 171 -24.87 20.53 -14.05
CA VAL A 171 -25.55 21.79 -13.68
C VAL A 171 -26.06 22.51 -14.93
N ILE A 172 -25.26 22.64 -15.98
CA ILE A 172 -25.67 23.28 -17.22
C ILE A 172 -26.77 22.48 -17.93
N SER A 173 -26.66 21.13 -17.95
CA SER A 173 -27.73 20.27 -18.44
C SER A 173 -29.04 20.52 -17.71
N LEU A 174 -28.99 20.58 -16.38
CA LEU A 174 -30.18 20.83 -15.56
C LEU A 174 -30.79 22.20 -15.85
N LEU A 175 -29.96 23.24 -15.89
CA LEU A 175 -30.41 24.61 -16.19
C LEU A 175 -31.00 24.73 -17.59
N SER A 176 -30.38 24.13 -18.60
CA SER A 176 -30.85 24.16 -19.99
C SER A 176 -32.18 23.41 -20.16
N LEU A 177 -32.31 22.23 -19.53
CA LEU A 177 -33.56 21.45 -19.56
C LEU A 177 -34.69 22.15 -18.83
N LEU A 178 -34.43 22.72 -17.64
CA LEU A 178 -35.41 23.53 -16.90
C LEU A 178 -35.84 24.78 -17.67
N ALA A 179 -34.87 25.46 -18.33
CA ALA A 179 -35.20 26.61 -19.17
C ALA A 179 -36.14 26.24 -20.30
N VAL A 180 -35.92 25.09 -20.98
CA VAL A 180 -36.84 24.58 -21.99
C VAL A 180 -38.22 24.25 -21.39
N ALA A 181 -38.27 23.52 -20.28
CA ALA A 181 -39.52 23.15 -19.61
C ALA A 181 -40.33 24.38 -19.21
N ILE A 182 -39.70 25.40 -18.60
CA ILE A 182 -40.33 26.67 -18.21
C ILE A 182 -40.80 27.47 -19.45
N SER A 183 -40.01 27.47 -20.54
CA SER A 183 -40.35 28.17 -21.77
C SER A 183 -41.56 27.58 -22.48
N VAL A 184 -41.79 26.26 -22.33
CA VAL A 184 -42.99 25.57 -22.85
C VAL A 184 -44.20 25.89 -21.99
N ASP A 185 -44.11 25.60 -20.68
CA ASP A 185 -45.15 25.95 -19.72
C ASP A 185 -44.63 25.91 -18.29
N TRP A 186 -44.63 27.07 -17.61
CA TRP A 186 -44.18 27.18 -16.23
C TRP A 186 -45.11 26.47 -15.24
N ARG A 187 -46.41 26.32 -15.56
CA ARG A 187 -47.40 25.65 -14.71
C ARG A 187 -47.17 24.14 -14.72
N TRP A 188 -46.90 23.57 -15.90
CA TRP A 188 -46.53 22.15 -16.02
C TRP A 188 -45.22 21.84 -15.26
N THR A 189 -44.25 22.76 -15.36
CA THR A 189 -42.99 22.64 -14.64
C THR A 189 -43.23 22.67 -13.13
N LEU A 190 -44.09 23.55 -12.64
CA LEU A 190 -44.44 23.62 -11.22
C LEU A 190 -45.11 22.32 -10.74
N ILE A 191 -46.07 21.78 -11.51
CA ILE A 191 -46.75 20.49 -11.19
C ILE A 191 -45.73 19.36 -11.14
N ALA A 192 -44.85 19.26 -12.14
CA ALA A 192 -43.82 18.21 -12.19
C ALA A 192 -42.82 18.28 -11.02
N VAL A 193 -42.42 19.50 -10.62
CA VAL A 193 -41.46 19.73 -9.53
C VAL A 193 -42.12 19.71 -8.16
N ALA A 194 -43.44 19.91 -8.05
CA ALA A 194 -44.14 19.91 -6.76
C ALA A 194 -44.03 18.59 -5.99
N GLY A 195 -43.75 17.49 -6.68
CA GLY A 195 -43.46 16.18 -6.06
C GLY A 195 -42.06 16.09 -5.42
N ALA A 196 -41.12 16.97 -5.77
CA ALA A 196 -39.75 16.88 -5.29
C ALA A 196 -39.59 17.00 -3.75
N PRO A 197 -40.30 17.89 -3.03
CA PRO A 197 -40.27 17.94 -1.57
C PRO A 197 -40.73 16.66 -0.90
N LEU A 198 -41.69 15.93 -1.49
CA LEU A 198 -42.21 14.66 -0.99
C LEU A 198 -41.10 13.57 -0.97
N LEU A 199 -40.07 13.72 -1.81
CA LEU A 199 -38.94 12.81 -1.86
C LEU A 199 -37.92 13.02 -0.71
N ALA A 200 -37.87 14.20 -0.12
CA ALA A 200 -36.83 14.57 0.82
C ALA A 200 -36.79 13.61 2.05
N LEU A 201 -37.94 13.29 2.63
CA LEU A 201 -38.01 12.38 3.79
C LEU A 201 -37.65 10.93 3.43
N PRO A 202 -38.27 10.28 2.43
CA PRO A 202 -37.91 8.91 2.05
C PRO A 202 -36.45 8.77 1.62
N ILE A 203 -35.89 9.75 0.91
CA ILE A 203 -34.50 9.73 0.47
C ILE A 203 -33.55 9.80 1.68
N THR A 204 -33.81 10.65 2.68
CA THR A 204 -32.95 10.74 3.87
C THR A 204 -32.95 9.45 4.70
N VAL A 205 -34.12 8.81 4.86
CA VAL A 205 -34.23 7.52 5.53
C VAL A 205 -33.43 6.45 4.77
N LEU A 206 -33.59 6.39 3.45
CA LEU A 206 -32.92 5.42 2.60
C LEU A 206 -31.41 5.67 2.56
N GLN A 207 -30.95 6.92 2.52
CA GLN A 207 -29.54 7.26 2.61
C GLN A 207 -28.91 6.80 3.92
N ASN A 208 -29.59 6.92 5.06
CA ASN A 208 -29.11 6.42 6.33
C ASN A 208 -29.01 4.89 6.35
N LEU A 209 -29.97 4.19 5.74
CA LEU A 209 -29.91 2.73 5.55
C LEU A 209 -28.71 2.35 4.68
N VAL A 210 -28.52 3.01 3.56
CA VAL A 210 -27.39 2.80 2.64
C VAL A 210 -26.06 3.02 3.36
N ARG A 211 -25.92 4.08 4.15
CA ARG A 211 -24.68 4.31 4.94
C ARG A 211 -24.37 3.15 5.87
N ARG A 212 -25.35 2.64 6.60
CA ARG A 212 -25.18 1.51 7.54
C ARG A 212 -24.80 0.23 6.81
N THR A 213 -25.54 -0.13 5.76
CA THR A 213 -25.30 -1.35 5.00
C THR A 213 -23.97 -1.31 4.24
N SER A 214 -23.60 -0.16 3.65
CA SER A 214 -22.30 0.01 2.98
C SER A 214 -21.13 -0.06 3.95
N ARG A 215 -21.30 0.41 5.21
CA ARG A 215 -20.29 0.24 6.25
C ARG A 215 -20.11 -1.23 6.60
N SER A 216 -21.20 -1.96 6.84
CA SER A 216 -21.17 -3.40 7.12
C SER A 216 -20.52 -4.19 5.97
N ALA A 217 -20.82 -3.84 4.71
CA ALA A 217 -20.20 -4.46 3.54
C ALA A 217 -18.68 -4.23 3.49
N ARG A 218 -18.22 -3.01 3.80
CA ARG A 218 -16.76 -2.72 3.89
C ARG A 218 -16.07 -3.50 5.01
N GLU A 219 -16.69 -3.59 6.19
CA GLU A 219 -16.16 -4.37 7.31
C GLU A 219 -16.07 -5.87 6.96
N ALA A 220 -17.07 -6.42 6.28
CA ALA A 220 -17.05 -7.79 5.79
C ALA A 220 -15.96 -8.01 4.74
N SER A 221 -15.79 -7.08 3.79
CA SER A 221 -14.72 -7.13 2.79
C SER A 221 -13.33 -7.08 3.42
N ALA A 222 -13.14 -6.26 4.46
CA ALA A 222 -11.88 -6.19 5.19
C ALA A 222 -11.53 -7.53 5.88
N ARG A 223 -12.52 -8.22 6.49
CA ARG A 223 -12.30 -9.56 7.07
C ARG A 223 -11.88 -10.58 6.03
N VAL A 224 -12.52 -10.58 4.85
CA VAL A 224 -12.12 -11.46 3.73
C VAL A 224 -10.69 -11.18 3.30
N SER A 225 -10.29 -9.90 3.18
CA SER A 225 -8.92 -9.52 2.81
C SER A 225 -7.89 -9.98 3.86
N THR A 226 -8.17 -9.79 5.15
CA THR A 226 -7.32 -10.30 6.24
C THR A 226 -7.20 -11.82 6.17
N ARG A 227 -8.30 -12.52 5.86
CA ARG A 227 -8.29 -13.99 5.75
C ARG A 227 -7.44 -14.47 4.58
N LEU A 228 -7.50 -13.79 3.43
CA LEU A 228 -6.64 -14.09 2.28
C LEU A 228 -5.16 -13.87 2.62
N ASP A 229 -4.84 -12.79 3.30
CA ASP A 229 -3.48 -12.51 3.76
C ASP A 229 -2.94 -13.63 4.66
N GLU A 230 -3.73 -14.07 5.66
CA GLU A 230 -3.39 -15.21 6.52
C GLU A 230 -3.18 -16.52 5.74
N ILE A 231 -4.05 -16.82 4.77
CA ILE A 231 -3.97 -18.04 3.95
C ILE A 231 -2.69 -18.02 3.10
N PHE A 232 -2.39 -16.91 2.42
CA PHE A 232 -1.25 -16.84 1.51
C PHE A 232 0.09 -16.81 2.27
N HIS A 233 0.19 -16.09 3.38
CA HIS A 233 1.37 -16.12 4.24
C HIS A 233 1.54 -17.48 4.94
N GLY A 234 0.44 -18.12 5.34
CA GLY A 234 0.41 -19.41 5.99
C GLY A 234 0.37 -20.63 5.04
N ALA A 235 0.47 -20.44 3.72
CA ALA A 235 0.21 -21.50 2.73
C ALA A 235 1.04 -22.77 2.96
N THR A 236 2.33 -22.63 3.27
CA THR A 236 3.21 -23.76 3.59
C THR A 236 2.76 -24.48 4.84
N THR A 237 2.41 -23.75 5.90
CA THR A 237 1.94 -24.32 7.18
C THR A 237 0.61 -25.06 6.98
N ILE A 238 -0.32 -24.47 6.21
CA ILE A 238 -1.61 -25.08 5.87
C ILE A 238 -1.39 -26.43 5.15
N LYS A 239 -0.47 -26.46 4.16
CA LYS A 239 -0.11 -27.68 3.41
C LYS A 239 0.53 -28.74 4.29
N LEU A 240 1.51 -28.35 5.12
CA LEU A 240 2.19 -29.28 6.02
C LEU A 240 1.26 -29.84 7.10
N ALA A 241 0.26 -29.06 7.54
CA ALA A 241 -0.73 -29.49 8.52
C ALA A 241 -1.94 -30.23 7.90
N GLY A 242 -2.06 -30.28 6.56
CA GLY A 242 -3.19 -30.93 5.87
C GLY A 242 -4.54 -30.27 6.16
N THR A 243 -4.56 -28.95 6.41
CA THR A 243 -5.76 -28.21 6.85
C THR A 243 -6.43 -27.41 5.73
N GLU A 244 -6.14 -27.70 4.46
CA GLU A 244 -6.63 -26.94 3.30
C GLU A 244 -8.17 -26.87 3.26
N ARG A 245 -8.85 -27.99 3.51
CA ARG A 245 -10.32 -28.03 3.50
C ARG A 245 -10.93 -27.16 4.61
N ARG A 246 -10.32 -27.16 5.78
CA ARG A 246 -10.77 -26.33 6.92
C ARG A 246 -10.61 -24.83 6.60
N GLU A 247 -9.47 -24.44 6.06
CA GLU A 247 -9.18 -23.04 5.75
C GLU A 247 -10.03 -22.55 4.56
N ALA A 248 -10.25 -23.39 3.55
CA ALA A 248 -11.18 -23.12 2.46
C ALA A 248 -12.62 -22.95 2.95
N GLY A 249 -13.07 -23.79 3.89
CA GLY A 249 -14.40 -23.66 4.52
C GLY A 249 -14.56 -22.34 5.27
N ARG A 250 -13.60 -21.99 6.11
CA ARG A 250 -13.61 -20.71 6.85
C ARG A 250 -13.60 -19.49 5.92
N PHE A 251 -12.84 -19.56 4.82
CA PHE A 251 -12.86 -18.53 3.80
C PHE A 251 -14.24 -18.43 3.13
N GLN A 252 -14.88 -19.56 2.82
CA GLN A 252 -16.22 -19.59 2.23
C GLN A 252 -17.27 -18.99 3.14
N ASP A 253 -17.19 -19.19 4.45
CA ASP A 253 -18.08 -18.60 5.45
C ASP A 253 -17.95 -17.07 5.48
N GLU A 254 -16.72 -16.53 5.54
CA GLU A 254 -16.47 -15.09 5.48
C GLU A 254 -16.93 -14.50 4.14
N MET A 255 -16.68 -15.19 3.03
CA MET A 255 -17.12 -14.77 1.69
C MET A 255 -18.64 -14.72 1.60
N SER A 256 -19.34 -15.70 2.14
CA SER A 256 -20.81 -15.71 2.15
C SER A 256 -21.37 -14.53 2.96
N GLY A 257 -20.76 -14.22 4.10
CA GLY A 257 -21.09 -13.05 4.92
C GLY A 257 -20.87 -11.73 4.16
N MET A 258 -19.76 -11.63 3.44
CA MET A 258 -19.46 -10.46 2.59
C MET A 258 -20.50 -10.31 1.46
N VAL A 259 -20.83 -11.40 0.76
CA VAL A 259 -21.83 -11.39 -0.33
C VAL A 259 -23.19 -10.90 0.19
N HIS A 260 -23.67 -11.42 1.32
CA HIS A 260 -24.93 -10.98 1.92
C HIS A 260 -24.91 -9.49 2.30
N ALA A 261 -23.81 -9.01 2.90
CA ALA A 261 -23.66 -7.60 3.24
C ALA A 261 -23.62 -6.71 2.00
N GLN A 262 -22.93 -7.17 0.94
CA GLN A 262 -22.84 -6.46 -0.34
C GLN A 262 -24.19 -6.37 -1.05
N ILE A 263 -24.97 -7.46 -1.09
CA ILE A 263 -26.32 -7.48 -1.67
C ILE A 263 -27.21 -6.48 -0.94
N LYS A 264 -27.20 -6.46 0.41
CA LYS A 264 -27.98 -5.48 1.19
C LYS A 264 -27.56 -4.03 0.89
N SER A 265 -26.27 -3.78 0.72
CA SER A 265 -25.74 -2.47 0.36
C SER A 265 -26.23 -2.02 -1.03
N VAL A 266 -26.14 -2.91 -2.02
CA VAL A 266 -26.58 -2.65 -3.40
C VAL A 266 -28.09 -2.46 -3.46
N ALA A 267 -28.87 -3.30 -2.77
CA ALA A 267 -30.33 -3.16 -2.69
C ALA A 267 -30.74 -1.80 -2.10
N GLY A 268 -30.07 -1.35 -1.03
CA GLY A 268 -30.29 -0.02 -0.49
C GLY A 268 -29.96 1.10 -1.49
N GLN A 269 -28.84 0.99 -2.21
CA GLN A 269 -28.45 1.96 -3.23
C GLN A 269 -29.45 1.98 -4.41
N ALA A 270 -29.92 0.81 -4.87
CA ALA A 270 -30.88 0.68 -5.95
C ALA A 270 -32.26 1.23 -5.59
N GLY A 271 -32.60 1.27 -4.31
CA GLY A 271 -33.86 1.83 -3.84
C GLY A 271 -33.99 3.34 -4.08
N ILE A 272 -32.89 4.10 -4.13
CA ILE A 272 -32.93 5.56 -4.37
C ILE A 272 -33.43 5.88 -5.79
N PRO A 273 -32.83 5.35 -6.88
CA PRO A 273 -33.38 5.54 -8.23
C PRO A 273 -34.81 5.07 -8.37
N ALA A 274 -35.14 3.89 -7.85
CA ALA A 274 -36.51 3.37 -7.94
C ALA A 274 -37.55 4.31 -7.31
N LEU A 275 -37.22 4.91 -6.15
CA LEU A 275 -38.11 5.89 -5.53
C LEU A 275 -38.23 7.16 -6.38
N MET A 276 -37.13 7.61 -6.99
CA MET A 276 -37.13 8.76 -7.90
C MET A 276 -37.99 8.50 -9.13
N ASP A 277 -37.95 7.30 -9.71
CA ASP A 277 -38.75 6.89 -10.86
C ASP A 277 -40.25 6.87 -10.53
N ILE A 278 -40.63 6.39 -9.34
CA ILE A 278 -42.05 6.41 -8.89
C ILE A 278 -42.57 7.85 -8.81
N VAL A 279 -41.80 8.76 -8.20
CA VAL A 279 -42.23 10.18 -8.08
C VAL A 279 -42.20 10.88 -9.43
N ALA A 280 -41.24 10.55 -10.31
CA ALA A 280 -41.28 11.00 -11.69
C ALA A 280 -42.57 10.58 -12.39
N GLY A 281 -42.97 9.31 -12.24
CA GLY A 281 -44.22 8.79 -12.77
C GLY A 281 -45.44 9.56 -12.27
N LEU A 282 -45.49 9.91 -10.97
CA LEU A 282 -46.58 10.74 -10.42
C LEU A 282 -46.58 12.17 -11.00
N GLY A 283 -45.39 12.77 -11.20
CA GLY A 283 -45.26 14.06 -11.86
C GLY A 283 -45.77 14.02 -13.30
N PHE A 284 -45.36 13.01 -14.08
CA PHE A 284 -45.82 12.79 -15.44
C PHE A 284 -47.35 12.53 -15.51
N PHE A 285 -47.87 11.75 -14.57
CA PHE A 285 -49.30 11.53 -14.48
C PHE A 285 -50.09 12.85 -14.30
N GLY A 286 -49.65 13.71 -13.38
CA GLY A 286 -50.25 15.03 -13.16
C GLY A 286 -50.17 15.94 -14.38
N VAL A 287 -49.00 15.97 -15.04
CA VAL A 287 -48.78 16.77 -16.27
C VAL A 287 -49.63 16.21 -17.43
N LEU A 288 -49.77 14.88 -17.57
CA LEU A 288 -50.58 14.27 -18.62
C LEU A 288 -52.05 14.61 -18.44
N LEU A 289 -52.57 14.55 -17.21
CA LEU A 289 -53.97 14.91 -16.94
C LEU A 289 -54.24 16.39 -17.26
N TYR A 290 -53.41 17.29 -16.75
CA TYR A 290 -53.60 18.71 -16.94
C TYR A 290 -53.25 19.18 -18.36
N GLY A 291 -52.09 18.78 -18.88
CA GLY A 291 -51.58 19.14 -20.21
C GLY A 291 -52.35 18.45 -21.35
N GLY A 292 -52.79 17.20 -21.13
CA GLY A 292 -53.63 16.48 -22.08
C GLY A 292 -54.94 17.18 -22.35
N GLN A 293 -55.60 17.72 -21.31
CA GLN A 293 -56.80 18.52 -21.48
C GLN A 293 -56.51 19.78 -22.31
N GLN A 294 -55.42 20.47 -22.06
CA GLN A 294 -55.04 21.67 -22.82
C GLN A 294 -54.75 21.38 -24.30
N ILE A 295 -54.23 20.19 -24.62
CA ILE A 295 -54.04 19.74 -26.01
C ILE A 295 -55.39 19.48 -26.67
N ILE A 296 -56.33 18.83 -25.98
CA ILE A 296 -57.68 18.58 -26.47
C ILE A 296 -58.42 19.88 -26.72
N ASP A 297 -58.25 20.86 -25.82
CA ASP A 297 -58.86 22.19 -25.93
C ASP A 297 -58.16 23.08 -26.99
N GLY A 298 -57.10 22.59 -27.66
CA GLY A 298 -56.35 23.31 -28.70
C GLY A 298 -55.49 24.48 -28.21
N THR A 299 -55.29 24.64 -26.89
CA THR A 299 -54.50 25.74 -26.30
C THR A 299 -52.99 25.44 -26.29
N LYS A 300 -52.61 24.17 -26.42
CA LYS A 300 -51.23 23.69 -26.51
C LYS A 300 -51.08 22.69 -27.64
N THR A 301 -49.85 22.59 -28.18
CA THR A 301 -49.55 21.64 -29.29
C THR A 301 -48.99 20.32 -28.75
N VAL A 302 -49.07 19.27 -29.56
CA VAL A 302 -48.46 17.96 -29.28
C VAL A 302 -46.94 18.11 -29.17
N GLY A 303 -46.31 18.96 -30.00
CA GLY A 303 -44.88 19.21 -29.95
C GLY A 303 -44.41 19.89 -28.68
N GLU A 304 -45.22 20.85 -28.14
CA GLU A 304 -44.95 21.45 -26.83
C GLU A 304 -44.96 20.41 -25.73
N PHE A 305 -45.98 19.53 -25.72
CA PHE A 305 -46.06 18.47 -24.74
C PHE A 305 -44.89 17.50 -24.83
N MET A 306 -44.53 17.05 -26.03
CA MET A 306 -43.43 16.13 -26.24
C MET A 306 -42.06 16.75 -25.89
N SER A 307 -41.86 18.03 -26.21
CA SER A 307 -40.68 18.77 -25.79
C SER A 307 -40.54 18.87 -24.25
N PHE A 308 -41.66 19.22 -23.58
CA PHE A 308 -41.70 19.27 -22.12
C PHE A 308 -41.46 17.88 -21.50
N PHE A 309 -42.15 16.86 -22.01
CA PHE A 309 -41.98 15.48 -21.54
C PHE A 309 -40.54 15.01 -21.67
N THR A 310 -39.88 15.27 -22.81
CA THR A 310 -38.50 14.94 -23.05
C THR A 310 -37.57 15.72 -22.11
N ALA A 311 -37.79 17.03 -21.91
CA ALA A 311 -37.02 17.82 -20.98
C ALA A 311 -37.04 17.25 -19.56
N MET A 312 -38.25 16.94 -19.08
CA MET A 312 -38.43 16.40 -17.72
C MET A 312 -37.88 15.01 -17.58
N ALA A 313 -37.98 14.13 -18.59
CA ALA A 313 -37.36 12.81 -18.58
C ALA A 313 -35.85 12.88 -18.50
N LEU A 314 -35.22 13.82 -19.21
CA LEU A 314 -33.76 14.01 -19.22
C LEU A 314 -33.21 14.69 -17.95
N VAL A 315 -34.03 15.40 -17.15
CA VAL A 315 -33.63 16.06 -15.90
C VAL A 315 -33.17 15.07 -14.84
N PHE A 316 -33.70 13.87 -14.80
CA PHE A 316 -33.44 12.92 -13.72
C PHE A 316 -31.98 12.44 -13.68
N GLU A 317 -31.33 12.26 -14.82
CA GLU A 317 -29.96 11.76 -14.88
C GLU A 317 -28.92 12.76 -14.31
N PRO A 318 -28.92 14.06 -14.70
CA PRO A 318 -28.10 15.09 -14.04
C PRO A 318 -28.40 15.22 -12.54
N LEU A 319 -29.67 15.17 -12.15
CA LEU A 319 -30.07 15.28 -10.75
C LEU A 319 -29.52 14.11 -9.90
N ARG A 320 -29.57 12.89 -10.43
CA ARG A 320 -29.01 11.70 -9.78
C ARG A 320 -27.49 11.81 -9.60
N ARG A 321 -26.78 12.32 -10.63
CA ARG A 321 -25.31 12.52 -10.54
C ARG A 321 -24.92 13.57 -9.53
N LEU A 322 -25.68 14.66 -9.43
CA LEU A 322 -25.51 15.68 -8.37
C LEU A 322 -25.60 15.07 -6.97
N GLY A 323 -26.54 14.17 -6.74
CA GLY A 323 -26.67 13.46 -5.47
C GLY A 323 -25.45 12.60 -5.11
N ASN A 324 -24.77 12.03 -6.09
CA ASN A 324 -23.65 11.12 -5.89
C ASN A 324 -22.29 11.83 -5.61
N VAL A 325 -22.18 13.12 -5.93
CA VAL A 325 -20.92 13.90 -5.75
C VAL A 325 -20.44 13.92 -4.31
N SER A 326 -21.36 14.08 -3.36
CA SER A 326 -21.02 14.12 -1.93
C SER A 326 -20.31 12.83 -1.47
N GLY A 327 -20.79 11.67 -1.95
CA GLY A 327 -20.15 10.38 -1.65
C GLY A 327 -18.76 10.24 -2.27
N ALA A 328 -18.63 10.60 -3.54
CA ALA A 328 -17.34 10.60 -4.25
C ALA A 328 -16.33 11.54 -3.59
N TRP A 329 -16.78 12.74 -3.20
CA TRP A 329 -15.96 13.69 -2.48
C TRP A 329 -15.48 13.16 -1.12
N GLN A 330 -16.37 12.55 -0.31
CA GLN A 330 -15.98 12.01 1.00
C GLN A 330 -14.96 10.87 0.88
N ALA A 331 -15.12 10.00 -0.11
CA ALA A 331 -14.16 8.94 -0.37
C ALA A 331 -12.77 9.51 -0.74
N ALA A 332 -12.74 10.49 -1.64
CA ALA A 332 -11.50 11.13 -2.07
C ALA A 332 -10.86 12.01 -0.97
N ARG A 333 -11.69 12.65 -0.12
CA ARG A 333 -11.20 13.40 1.04
C ARG A 333 -10.37 12.51 1.95
N ALA A 334 -10.84 11.30 2.28
CA ALA A 334 -10.09 10.36 3.10
C ALA A 334 -8.73 10.00 2.47
N SER A 335 -8.67 9.80 1.14
CA SER A 335 -7.42 9.57 0.42
C SER A 335 -6.50 10.79 0.44
N LEU A 336 -7.04 12.00 0.23
CA LEU A 336 -6.28 13.26 0.32
C LEU A 336 -5.71 13.51 1.72
N GLU A 337 -6.46 13.23 2.77
CA GLU A 337 -6.00 13.34 4.16
C GLU A 337 -4.83 12.40 4.43
N ARG A 338 -4.91 11.13 3.98
CA ARG A 338 -3.81 10.16 4.13
C ARG A 338 -2.56 10.56 3.34
N LEU A 339 -2.72 11.04 2.11
CA LEU A 339 -1.59 11.54 1.31
C LEU A 339 -0.94 12.76 1.96
N HIS A 340 -1.77 13.72 2.37
CA HIS A 340 -1.26 14.94 3.00
C HIS A 340 -0.55 14.64 4.32
N ALA A 341 -1.01 13.66 5.09
CA ALA A 341 -0.36 13.22 6.31
C ALA A 341 1.06 12.73 6.06
N ILE A 342 1.30 12.02 4.93
CA ILE A 342 2.67 11.62 4.56
C ILE A 342 3.52 12.85 4.18
N PHE A 343 2.97 13.81 3.44
CA PHE A 343 3.70 15.04 3.08
C PHE A 343 3.98 15.96 4.28
N ASP A 344 3.16 15.90 5.32
CA ASP A 344 3.38 16.63 6.57
C ASP A 344 4.44 15.97 7.47
N GLU A 345 4.72 14.66 7.26
CA GLU A 345 5.77 13.94 7.97
C GLU A 345 7.12 14.52 7.62
N ARG A 346 7.92 14.83 8.65
CA ARG A 346 9.24 15.43 8.44
C ARG A 346 10.32 14.48 8.94
N PRO A 347 11.45 14.37 8.22
CA PRO A 347 12.57 13.62 8.72
C PRO A 347 13.05 14.22 10.05
N SER A 348 13.15 13.37 11.07
CA SER A 348 13.70 13.78 12.38
C SER A 348 15.22 13.89 12.32
N ILE A 349 15.85 13.15 11.41
CA ILE A 349 17.30 13.10 11.20
C ILE A 349 17.65 13.91 9.96
N THR A 350 18.30 15.03 10.16
CA THR A 350 18.70 15.94 9.09
C THR A 350 20.18 16.30 9.17
N THR A 351 20.75 16.71 8.04
CA THR A 351 22.10 17.30 8.02
C THR A 351 22.09 18.61 8.81
N PRO A 352 23.04 18.83 9.73
CA PRO A 352 23.17 20.10 10.46
C PRO A 352 23.40 21.29 9.49
N LYS A 353 22.93 22.47 9.86
CA LYS A 353 23.14 23.69 9.05
C LYS A 353 24.61 24.03 8.79
N LYS A 354 25.50 23.64 9.69
CA LYS A 354 26.96 23.78 9.59
C LYS A 354 27.60 22.42 9.93
N PRO A 355 27.73 21.52 8.95
CA PRO A 355 28.35 20.23 9.20
C PRO A 355 29.84 20.39 9.55
N ALA A 356 30.32 19.52 10.45
CA ALA A 356 31.71 19.44 10.75
C ALA A 356 32.50 18.84 9.58
N ALA A 357 33.68 19.36 9.30
CA ALA A 357 34.58 18.78 8.31
C ALA A 357 35.05 17.38 8.75
N LEU A 358 35.10 16.46 7.79
CA LEU A 358 35.56 15.09 8.01
C LEU A 358 37.01 14.92 7.54
N PRO A 359 37.98 14.88 8.42
CA PRO A 359 39.30 14.40 8.08
C PRO A 359 39.39 12.90 8.36
N VAL A 360 38.66 12.06 7.64
CA VAL A 360 38.72 10.60 7.88
C VAL A 360 39.61 9.95 6.84
N THR A 361 40.85 9.71 7.19
CA THR A 361 41.71 8.70 6.59
C THR A 361 41.51 7.37 7.33
N ALA A 362 41.84 6.24 6.73
CA ALA A 362 41.63 4.90 7.32
C ALA A 362 42.27 4.76 8.71
N ASP A 363 43.39 5.41 8.94
CA ASP A 363 44.15 5.46 10.19
C ASP A 363 43.54 6.31 11.31
N ARG A 364 42.45 7.06 11.02
CA ARG A 364 41.74 7.91 11.98
C ARG A 364 40.25 7.56 12.16
N ALA A 365 39.83 6.44 11.65
CA ALA A 365 38.42 6.02 11.72
C ALA A 365 38.12 5.22 13.01
N ASP A 366 38.68 5.64 14.18
CA ASP A 366 38.25 5.10 15.48
C ASP A 366 36.78 5.46 15.74
N ILE A 367 36.02 4.52 16.31
CA ILE A 367 34.61 4.71 16.60
C ILE A 367 34.42 4.58 18.10
N ARG A 368 33.91 5.64 18.73
CA ARG A 368 33.68 5.65 20.18
C ARG A 368 32.21 5.80 20.47
N PHE A 369 31.73 4.94 21.34
CA PHE A 369 30.40 5.01 21.94
C PHE A 369 30.57 5.51 23.39
N GLU A 370 29.91 6.62 23.71
CA GLU A 370 30.05 7.26 25.02
C GLU A 370 28.68 7.36 25.69
N ASN A 371 28.41 6.48 26.65
CA ASN A 371 27.17 6.40 27.41
C ASN A 371 25.89 6.42 26.53
N VAL A 372 25.90 5.65 25.43
CA VAL A 372 24.85 5.65 24.43
C VAL A 372 23.61 4.93 24.95
N ALA A 373 22.49 5.66 25.04
CA ALA A 373 21.18 5.13 25.38
C ALA A 373 20.22 5.30 24.20
N PHE A 374 19.40 4.27 23.96
CA PHE A 374 18.42 4.28 22.87
C PHE A 374 17.19 3.43 23.20
N ALA A 375 16.02 3.87 22.72
CA ALA A 375 14.77 3.14 22.82
C ALA A 375 13.99 3.20 21.51
N TYR A 376 13.37 2.08 21.09
CA TYR A 376 12.33 2.07 20.07
C TYR A 376 10.99 2.33 20.77
N ALA A 377 10.36 3.45 20.51
CA ALA A 377 9.22 3.94 21.27
C ALA A 377 9.53 3.94 22.78
N ASP A 378 8.78 3.20 23.60
CA ASP A 378 8.94 3.13 25.05
C ASP A 378 9.83 1.95 25.52
N ALA A 379 10.34 1.13 24.58
CA ALA A 379 11.15 -0.04 24.89
C ALA A 379 12.65 0.28 24.86
N PRO A 380 13.35 0.40 26.01
CA PRO A 380 14.77 0.70 26.05
C PRO A 380 15.59 -0.48 25.53
N VAL A 381 16.43 -0.23 24.51
CA VAL A 381 17.31 -1.23 23.88
C VAL A 381 18.77 -1.04 24.30
N LEU A 382 19.28 0.19 24.30
CA LEU A 382 20.63 0.50 24.81
C LEU A 382 20.52 1.32 26.10
N ARG A 383 21.38 0.99 27.08
CA ARG A 383 21.29 1.51 28.45
C ARG A 383 22.62 2.05 28.94
N GLY A 384 23.23 2.98 28.18
CA GLY A 384 24.52 3.56 28.52
C GLY A 384 25.70 2.72 28.01
N THR A 385 25.60 2.26 26.75
CA THR A 385 26.66 1.49 26.09
C THR A 385 27.88 2.36 25.85
N THR A 386 29.06 1.91 26.32
CA THR A 386 30.34 2.61 26.19
C THR A 386 31.39 1.62 25.76
N PHE A 387 32.04 1.84 24.63
CA PHE A 387 33.23 1.10 24.15
C PHE A 387 33.89 1.86 23.00
N THR A 388 35.10 1.42 22.62
CA THR A 388 35.82 1.96 21.46
C THR A 388 36.18 0.84 20.51
N ALA A 389 35.87 1.02 19.21
CA ALA A 389 36.41 0.24 18.11
C ALA A 389 37.61 1.00 17.56
N GLU A 390 38.80 0.40 17.66
CA GLU A 390 40.07 1.03 17.30
C GLU A 390 40.24 1.11 15.78
N ALA A 391 40.88 2.18 15.33
CA ALA A 391 41.16 2.39 13.91
C ALA A 391 42.00 1.24 13.32
N GLY A 392 41.60 0.76 12.13
CA GLY A 392 42.29 -0.30 11.39
C GLY A 392 42.19 -1.70 12.01
N LYS A 393 41.37 -1.87 13.08
CA LYS A 393 41.17 -3.16 13.77
C LYS A 393 39.75 -3.68 13.63
N THR A 394 39.61 -4.99 13.82
CA THR A 394 38.32 -5.69 13.82
C THR A 394 37.80 -5.81 15.25
N THR A 395 36.63 -5.21 15.51
CA THR A 395 35.88 -5.33 16.77
C THR A 395 34.66 -6.20 16.58
N ALA A 396 34.58 -7.33 17.28
CA ALA A 396 33.44 -8.24 17.25
C ALA A 396 32.43 -7.89 18.36
N LEU A 397 31.14 -7.78 18.01
CA LEU A 397 30.03 -7.61 18.94
C LEU A 397 29.39 -8.98 19.21
N VAL A 398 29.43 -9.45 20.46
CA VAL A 398 28.91 -10.76 20.88
C VAL A 398 27.87 -10.56 21.96
N GLY A 399 26.82 -11.38 21.98
CA GLY A 399 25.76 -11.34 22.97
C GLY A 399 24.50 -12.03 22.49
N ALA A 400 23.55 -12.27 23.38
CA ALA A 400 22.27 -12.91 23.07
C ALA A 400 21.47 -12.12 22.02
N SER A 401 20.51 -12.78 21.36
CA SER A 401 19.56 -12.09 20.49
C SER A 401 18.79 -11.05 21.29
N GLY A 402 18.64 -9.85 20.73
CA GLY A 402 18.02 -8.73 21.44
C GLY A 402 18.95 -7.93 22.37
N ALA A 403 20.24 -8.25 22.46
CA ALA A 403 21.21 -7.47 23.26
C ALA A 403 21.48 -6.05 22.74
N GLY A 404 20.95 -5.68 21.56
CA GLY A 404 21.10 -4.34 20.97
C GLY A 404 22.20 -4.20 19.92
N LYS A 405 22.81 -5.29 19.45
CA LYS A 405 23.94 -5.28 18.49
C LYS A 405 23.60 -4.57 17.18
N SER A 406 22.53 -4.96 16.48
CA SER A 406 22.14 -4.32 15.21
C SER A 406 21.66 -2.88 15.39
N THR A 407 21.17 -2.52 16.60
CA THR A 407 20.82 -1.14 16.93
C THR A 407 22.03 -0.22 16.91
N LEU A 408 23.22 -0.70 17.30
CA LEU A 408 24.46 0.08 17.20
C LEU A 408 24.75 0.47 15.75
N PHE A 409 24.51 -0.43 14.78
CA PHE A 409 24.70 -0.12 13.35
C PHE A 409 23.71 0.94 12.87
N HIS A 410 22.44 0.86 13.32
CA HIS A 410 21.46 1.90 12.99
C HIS A 410 21.86 3.27 13.53
N LEU A 411 22.41 3.34 14.74
CA LEU A 411 22.84 4.60 15.34
C LEU A 411 24.11 5.15 14.66
N MET A 412 25.07 4.29 14.32
CA MET A 412 26.28 4.70 13.60
C MET A 412 25.98 5.30 12.23
N THR A 413 25.08 4.66 11.48
CA THR A 413 24.67 5.10 10.15
C THR A 413 23.62 6.22 10.17
N ARG A 414 23.25 6.67 11.38
CA ARG A 414 22.17 7.65 11.59
C ARG A 414 20.89 7.27 10.87
N LEU A 415 20.49 6.00 10.94
CA LEU A 415 19.12 5.56 10.69
C LEU A 415 18.23 5.84 11.90
N ALA A 416 18.85 6.02 13.07
CA ALA A 416 18.27 6.53 14.30
C ALA A 416 19.34 7.38 15.03
N ASP A 417 18.92 8.34 15.86
CA ASP A 417 19.84 9.10 16.74
C ASP A 417 19.70 8.62 18.19
N PRO A 418 20.78 8.60 19.00
CA PRO A 418 20.72 8.20 20.40
C PRO A 418 19.86 9.17 21.22
N VAL A 419 19.14 8.64 22.22
CA VAL A 419 18.37 9.47 23.17
C VAL A 419 19.31 10.18 24.15
N ASN A 420 20.41 9.52 24.52
CA ASN A 420 21.43 10.08 25.40
C ASN A 420 22.81 9.54 25.01
N GLY A 421 23.88 10.25 25.38
CA GLY A 421 25.24 9.92 24.99
C GLY A 421 25.57 10.38 23.56
N GLN A 422 26.72 9.97 23.04
CA GLN A 422 27.15 10.30 21.68
C GLN A 422 27.95 9.18 21.05
N ILE A 423 28.00 9.20 19.71
CA ILE A 423 28.88 8.34 18.90
C ILE A 423 29.80 9.26 18.12
N THR A 424 31.10 9.00 18.18
CA THR A 424 32.10 9.78 17.43
C THR A 424 32.86 8.88 16.46
N ILE A 425 33.25 9.42 15.31
CA ILE A 425 34.14 8.78 14.33
C ILE A 425 35.32 9.72 14.08
N GLY A 426 36.54 9.25 14.33
CA GLY A 426 37.74 10.10 14.27
C GLY A 426 37.63 11.33 15.17
N GLY A 427 36.93 11.19 16.32
CA GLY A 427 36.73 12.26 17.29
C GLY A 427 35.60 13.25 16.95
N VAL A 428 34.92 13.11 15.81
CA VAL A 428 33.81 13.98 15.41
C VAL A 428 32.46 13.29 15.72
N PRO A 429 31.52 13.96 16.43
CA PRO A 429 30.20 13.39 16.68
C PRO A 429 29.41 13.17 15.39
N THR A 430 28.79 11.97 15.23
CA THR A 430 28.01 11.62 14.05
C THR A 430 26.86 12.59 13.80
N THR A 431 26.26 13.12 14.86
CA THR A 431 25.16 14.11 14.79
C THR A 431 25.58 15.46 14.23
N LYS A 432 26.89 15.78 14.20
CA LYS A 432 27.45 17.00 13.61
C LYS A 432 27.93 16.83 12.17
N MET A 433 27.90 15.62 11.63
CA MET A 433 28.35 15.32 10.28
C MET A 433 27.23 15.53 9.25
N ASP A 434 27.63 15.83 8.02
CA ASP A 434 26.72 15.73 6.87
C ASP A 434 26.30 14.26 6.67
N LEU A 435 24.99 14.01 6.46
CA LEU A 435 24.46 12.63 6.37
C LEU A 435 25.00 11.85 5.18
N VAL A 436 25.20 12.52 4.04
CA VAL A 436 25.72 11.85 2.83
C VAL A 436 27.18 11.49 3.03
N GLN A 437 27.96 12.41 3.59
CA GLN A 437 29.37 12.18 3.90
C GLN A 437 29.53 11.10 4.98
N LEU A 438 28.74 11.16 6.06
CA LEU A 438 28.75 10.14 7.11
C LEU A 438 28.47 8.75 6.55
N ARG A 439 27.37 8.60 5.80
CA ARG A 439 27.00 7.31 5.18
C ARG A 439 28.02 6.88 4.13
N GLY A 440 28.69 7.82 3.50
CA GLY A 440 29.81 7.59 2.61
C GLY A 440 31.06 7.00 3.26
N LEU A 441 31.20 7.01 4.61
CA LEU A 441 32.30 6.38 5.33
C LEU A 441 32.16 4.86 5.46
N TYR A 442 30.96 4.32 5.23
CA TYR A 442 30.67 2.93 5.50
C TYR A 442 30.59 2.07 4.25
N SER A 443 31.20 0.90 4.30
CA SER A 443 30.83 -0.28 3.52
C SER A 443 30.02 -1.20 4.44
N VAL A 444 28.80 -1.57 4.02
CA VAL A 444 27.88 -2.37 4.85
C VAL A 444 27.58 -3.68 4.13
N VAL A 445 27.76 -4.81 4.83
CA VAL A 445 27.29 -6.12 4.41
C VAL A 445 26.27 -6.57 5.44
N SER A 446 24.98 -6.52 5.07
CA SER A 446 23.87 -6.90 5.94
C SER A 446 23.60 -8.40 5.90
N GLN A 447 22.89 -8.89 6.90
CA GLN A 447 22.42 -10.28 7.00
C GLN A 447 21.60 -10.67 5.77
N ASP A 448 20.63 -9.83 5.40
CA ASP A 448 19.86 -9.99 4.16
C ASP A 448 20.53 -9.19 3.04
N ALA A 449 21.17 -9.89 2.10
CA ALA A 449 21.74 -9.30 0.91
C ALA A 449 20.63 -8.92 -0.08
N LEU A 450 20.05 -7.72 0.10
CA LEU A 450 18.98 -7.23 -0.78
C LEU A 450 19.55 -6.85 -2.16
N LEU A 451 18.97 -7.42 -3.22
CA LEU A 451 19.24 -7.08 -4.61
C LEU A 451 18.01 -6.51 -5.28
N PHE A 452 18.22 -5.63 -6.25
CA PHE A 452 17.17 -5.06 -7.08
C PHE A 452 16.98 -5.91 -8.34
N ASP A 453 15.82 -5.81 -8.96
CA ASP A 453 15.49 -6.49 -10.22
C ASP A 453 16.19 -5.78 -11.40
N GLU A 454 17.50 -5.88 -11.40
CA GLU A 454 18.41 -5.27 -12.36
C GLU A 454 19.48 -6.31 -12.73
N SER A 455 20.44 -5.95 -13.60
CA SER A 455 21.55 -6.82 -13.92
C SER A 455 22.45 -7.10 -12.71
N LEU A 456 23.24 -8.17 -12.78
CA LEU A 456 24.26 -8.47 -11.77
C LEU A 456 25.27 -7.32 -11.65
N ARG A 457 25.68 -6.72 -12.78
CA ARG A 457 26.54 -5.53 -12.86
C ARG A 457 25.96 -4.36 -12.08
N ASP A 458 24.71 -3.99 -12.40
CA ASP A 458 24.04 -2.83 -11.79
C ASP A 458 23.89 -3.01 -10.27
N ASN A 459 23.61 -4.24 -9.83
CA ASN A 459 23.54 -4.56 -8.41
C ASN A 459 24.89 -4.42 -7.69
N VAL A 460 26.01 -4.67 -8.33
CA VAL A 460 27.35 -4.46 -7.74
C VAL A 460 27.70 -2.97 -7.75
N VAL A 461 27.52 -2.29 -8.88
CA VAL A 461 27.87 -0.87 -9.06
C VAL A 461 26.95 0.02 -8.21
N MET A 462 25.66 -0.18 -8.27
CA MET A 462 24.62 0.52 -7.48
C MET A 462 24.88 2.04 -7.43
N GLY A 463 25.06 2.64 -8.60
CA GLY A 463 25.30 4.07 -8.77
C GLY A 463 26.70 4.57 -8.37
N ALA A 464 27.65 3.70 -8.04
CA ALA A 464 29.04 4.10 -7.83
C ALA A 464 29.76 4.35 -9.16
N GLU A 465 30.61 5.35 -9.21
CA GLU A 465 31.56 5.50 -10.33
C GLU A 465 32.65 4.44 -10.21
N ALA A 466 32.68 3.49 -11.14
CA ALA A 466 33.70 2.46 -11.16
C ALA A 466 34.16 2.22 -12.61
N ASP A 467 35.49 2.23 -12.79
CA ASP A 467 36.09 1.73 -14.03
C ASP A 467 36.01 0.18 -14.08
N GLU A 468 36.16 -0.39 -15.24
CA GLU A 468 36.08 -1.86 -15.44
C GLU A 468 37.17 -2.60 -14.66
N ALA A 469 38.33 -2.00 -14.42
CA ALA A 469 39.43 -2.63 -13.68
C ALA A 469 39.07 -2.74 -12.18
N LYS A 470 38.50 -1.68 -11.60
CA LYS A 470 38.00 -1.70 -10.20
C LYS A 470 36.83 -2.65 -10.03
N LEU A 471 35.89 -2.65 -10.99
CA LEU A 471 34.78 -3.57 -10.98
C LEU A 471 35.26 -5.02 -11.00
N LYS A 472 36.14 -5.36 -11.95
CA LYS A 472 36.72 -6.70 -12.07
C LYS A 472 37.44 -7.11 -10.77
N LYS A 473 38.26 -6.23 -10.20
CA LYS A 473 38.92 -6.50 -8.90
C LYS A 473 37.93 -6.81 -7.78
N ALA A 474 36.81 -6.07 -7.72
CA ALA A 474 35.80 -6.29 -6.71
C ALA A 474 35.03 -7.62 -6.93
N LEU A 475 34.71 -7.95 -8.18
CA LEU A 475 34.07 -9.21 -8.53
C LEU A 475 34.93 -10.42 -8.22
N ASP A 476 36.25 -10.34 -8.54
CA ASP A 476 37.23 -11.40 -8.28
C ASP A 476 37.46 -11.58 -6.76
N ALA A 477 37.58 -10.48 -6.02
CA ALA A 477 37.78 -10.51 -4.56
C ALA A 477 36.57 -11.11 -3.81
N ALA A 478 35.36 -10.98 -4.36
CA ALA A 478 34.13 -11.55 -3.79
C ALA A 478 33.73 -12.88 -4.46
N HIS A 479 34.57 -13.47 -5.31
CA HIS A 479 34.31 -14.69 -6.08
C HIS A 479 33.01 -14.64 -6.89
N VAL A 480 32.58 -13.45 -7.34
CA VAL A 480 31.41 -13.27 -8.20
C VAL A 480 31.71 -13.69 -9.63
N SER A 481 32.93 -13.40 -10.13
CA SER A 481 33.35 -13.75 -11.48
C SER A 481 33.16 -15.25 -11.81
N GLU A 482 33.41 -16.14 -10.84
CA GLU A 482 33.31 -17.59 -11.00
C GLU A 482 31.90 -18.08 -11.37
N PHE A 483 30.87 -17.52 -10.75
CA PHE A 483 29.50 -17.91 -11.09
C PHE A 483 28.90 -17.04 -12.18
N ALA A 484 29.32 -15.78 -12.32
CA ALA A 484 28.87 -14.90 -13.39
C ALA A 484 29.16 -15.48 -14.77
N LEU A 485 30.34 -16.11 -14.95
CA LEU A 485 30.72 -16.82 -16.19
C LEU A 485 29.79 -18.00 -16.56
N LYS A 486 29.03 -18.53 -15.60
CA LYS A 486 28.11 -19.65 -15.80
C LYS A 486 26.67 -19.18 -16.10
N LEU A 487 26.42 -17.88 -16.05
CA LEU A 487 25.13 -17.28 -16.35
C LEU A 487 25.04 -16.97 -17.86
N ASP A 488 23.83 -17.05 -18.43
CA ASP A 488 23.58 -16.93 -19.87
C ASP A 488 24.10 -15.60 -20.47
N HIS A 489 24.05 -14.51 -19.71
CA HIS A 489 24.51 -13.17 -20.11
C HIS A 489 25.63 -12.62 -19.21
N GLY A 490 26.33 -13.48 -18.47
CA GLY A 490 27.40 -13.06 -17.59
C GLY A 490 26.96 -12.00 -16.58
N LEU A 491 27.67 -10.86 -16.53
CA LEU A 491 27.33 -9.74 -15.62
C LEU A 491 26.06 -9.00 -16.00
N ASP A 492 25.58 -9.10 -17.23
CA ASP A 492 24.36 -8.44 -17.68
C ASP A 492 23.11 -9.29 -17.45
N THR A 493 23.25 -10.44 -16.79
CA THR A 493 22.13 -11.31 -16.42
C THR A 493 21.23 -10.63 -15.38
N PRO A 494 19.90 -10.50 -15.63
CA PRO A 494 18.95 -10.03 -14.65
C PRO A 494 18.86 -10.99 -13.45
N VAL A 495 18.97 -10.47 -12.24
CA VAL A 495 18.96 -11.29 -11.01
C VAL A 495 17.54 -11.61 -10.49
N GLY A 496 16.53 -11.02 -11.10
CA GLY A 496 15.12 -11.16 -10.72
C GLY A 496 14.74 -10.40 -9.43
N PRO A 497 13.44 -10.32 -9.13
CA PRO A 497 12.93 -9.59 -7.96
C PRO A 497 13.59 -10.10 -6.68
N ARG A 498 14.18 -9.18 -5.89
CA ARG A 498 14.93 -9.48 -4.65
C ARG A 498 16.08 -10.49 -4.83
N GLY A 499 16.61 -10.60 -6.04
CA GLY A 499 17.68 -11.56 -6.34
C GLY A 499 17.22 -13.02 -6.36
N SER A 500 15.95 -13.28 -6.73
CA SER A 500 15.36 -14.64 -6.74
C SER A 500 16.06 -15.61 -7.69
N GLY A 501 16.77 -15.11 -8.70
CA GLY A 501 17.57 -15.91 -9.64
C GLY A 501 18.92 -16.40 -9.08
N LEU A 502 19.29 -15.97 -7.87
CA LEU A 502 20.57 -16.31 -7.25
C LEU A 502 20.40 -17.11 -5.95
N SER A 503 21.33 -18.00 -5.65
CA SER A 503 21.40 -18.67 -4.35
C SER A 503 21.71 -17.66 -3.22
N GLY A 504 21.45 -18.02 -1.96
CA GLY A 504 21.79 -17.19 -0.78
C GLY A 504 23.27 -16.77 -0.78
N GLY A 505 24.19 -17.73 -1.02
CA GLY A 505 25.62 -17.46 -1.08
C GLY A 505 26.03 -16.57 -2.27
N GLN A 506 25.36 -16.69 -3.42
CA GLN A 506 25.60 -15.82 -4.55
C GLN A 506 25.15 -14.38 -4.25
N ARG A 507 23.95 -14.20 -3.66
CA ARG A 507 23.50 -12.87 -3.22
C ARG A 507 24.47 -12.22 -2.26
N GLN A 508 24.98 -12.99 -1.28
CA GLN A 508 25.94 -12.49 -0.29
C GLN A 508 27.26 -12.06 -0.95
N ARG A 509 27.78 -12.86 -1.91
CA ARG A 509 28.98 -12.49 -2.67
C ARG A 509 28.78 -11.20 -3.47
N VAL A 510 27.61 -10.97 -4.03
CA VAL A 510 27.27 -9.70 -4.70
C VAL A 510 27.30 -8.52 -3.69
N ALA A 511 26.76 -8.70 -2.48
CA ALA A 511 26.83 -7.67 -1.43
C ALA A 511 28.27 -7.38 -0.99
N ILE A 512 29.12 -8.40 -0.92
CA ILE A 512 30.55 -8.23 -0.62
C ILE A 512 31.26 -7.51 -1.77
N ALA A 513 31.00 -7.90 -3.04
CA ALA A 513 31.56 -7.20 -4.21
C ALA A 513 31.20 -5.70 -4.20
N ARG A 514 29.95 -5.38 -3.85
CA ARG A 514 29.49 -3.99 -3.64
C ARG A 514 30.28 -3.26 -2.55
N ALA A 515 30.55 -3.92 -1.44
CA ALA A 515 31.34 -3.36 -0.35
C ALA A 515 32.81 -3.16 -0.72
N VAL A 516 33.44 -4.11 -1.45
CA VAL A 516 34.80 -4.01 -1.98
C VAL A 516 34.90 -2.85 -2.97
N LEU A 517 33.95 -2.75 -3.92
CA LEU A 517 33.95 -1.70 -4.95
C LEU A 517 33.87 -0.30 -4.35
N ARG A 518 33.09 -0.15 -3.27
CA ARG A 518 32.92 1.14 -2.57
C ARG A 518 34.14 1.57 -1.81
N ASP A 519 34.96 0.65 -1.38
CA ASP A 519 36.26 0.88 -0.71
C ASP A 519 36.26 1.99 0.36
N ARG A 520 35.45 1.77 1.42
CA ARG A 520 35.25 2.76 2.49
C ARG A 520 36.09 2.41 3.73
N PRO A 521 36.47 3.43 4.55
CA PRO A 521 37.38 3.24 5.70
C PRO A 521 36.76 2.43 6.85
N VAL A 522 35.42 2.44 6.96
CA VAL A 522 34.68 1.70 8.01
C VAL A 522 33.87 0.58 7.40
N LEU A 523 34.04 -0.63 7.90
CA LEU A 523 33.30 -1.82 7.47
C LEU A 523 32.32 -2.27 8.56
N LEU A 524 31.06 -2.40 8.20
CA LEU A 524 29.99 -2.94 9.06
C LEU A 524 29.54 -4.28 8.51
N LEU A 525 29.69 -5.34 9.30
CA LEU A 525 29.29 -6.71 8.94
C LEU A 525 28.22 -7.20 9.91
N ASP A 526 27.01 -7.47 9.40
CA ASP A 526 25.92 -8.04 10.18
C ASP A 526 25.65 -9.47 9.72
N GLU A 527 26.11 -10.45 10.50
CA GLU A 527 25.86 -11.89 10.35
C GLU A 527 25.91 -12.44 8.90
N ALA A 528 26.90 -12.04 8.14
CA ALA A 528 26.98 -12.24 6.69
C ALA A 528 27.04 -13.72 6.20
N THR A 529 27.00 -14.74 7.09
CA THR A 529 27.19 -16.15 6.72
C THR A 529 26.15 -17.12 7.30
N SER A 530 25.12 -16.65 8.00
CA SER A 530 24.22 -17.50 8.81
C SER A 530 23.34 -18.48 8.04
N ALA A 531 23.14 -18.28 6.74
CA ALA A 531 22.24 -19.09 5.90
C ALA A 531 22.94 -19.78 4.72
N LEU A 532 24.26 -20.02 4.81
CA LEU A 532 25.06 -20.56 3.72
C LEU A 532 25.40 -22.05 3.94
N ASP A 533 25.51 -22.79 2.84
CA ASP A 533 26.14 -24.12 2.84
C ASP A 533 27.65 -24.03 3.12
N ALA A 534 28.25 -25.07 3.62
CA ALA A 534 29.64 -25.08 4.10
C ALA A 534 30.67 -24.63 3.03
N GLN A 535 30.43 -24.94 1.74
CA GLN A 535 31.33 -24.52 0.66
C GLN A 535 31.19 -23.01 0.37
N SER A 536 29.98 -22.50 0.26
CA SER A 536 29.69 -21.07 0.09
C SER A 536 30.16 -20.26 1.29
N GLU A 537 30.01 -20.80 2.50
CA GLU A 537 30.47 -20.18 3.73
C GLU A 537 31.98 -19.91 3.72
N LYS A 538 32.78 -20.91 3.35
CA LYS A 538 34.26 -20.76 3.29
C LYS A 538 34.65 -19.66 2.31
N ILE A 539 34.06 -19.64 1.11
CA ILE A 539 34.36 -18.64 0.09
C ILE A 539 33.97 -17.22 0.57
N VAL A 540 32.81 -17.09 1.20
CA VAL A 540 32.33 -15.82 1.74
C VAL A 540 33.22 -15.34 2.89
N GLN A 541 33.66 -16.26 3.77
CA GLN A 541 34.55 -15.94 4.89
C GLN A 541 35.92 -15.41 4.39
N GLU A 542 36.54 -16.09 3.42
CA GLU A 542 37.79 -15.64 2.81
C GLU A 542 37.68 -14.23 2.18
N ALA A 543 36.55 -13.96 1.51
CA ALA A 543 36.25 -12.64 0.93
C ALA A 543 36.06 -11.57 2.00
N LEU A 544 35.39 -11.88 3.12
CA LEU A 544 35.19 -10.97 4.25
C LEU A 544 36.49 -10.67 5.00
N GLU A 545 37.37 -11.65 5.19
CA GLU A 545 38.69 -11.45 5.80
C GLU A 545 39.54 -10.49 4.99
N LYS A 546 39.63 -10.70 3.66
CA LYS A 546 40.32 -9.75 2.76
C LYS A 546 39.69 -8.36 2.77
N LEU A 547 38.35 -8.29 2.85
CA LEU A 547 37.65 -7.00 2.91
C LEU A 547 37.98 -6.24 4.22
N SER A 548 38.21 -6.94 5.32
CA SER A 548 38.48 -6.35 6.64
C SER A 548 39.90 -5.82 6.79
N GLU A 549 40.86 -6.30 5.98
CA GLU A 549 42.27 -5.90 6.06
C GLU A 549 42.47 -4.39 5.93
N GLY A 550 43.13 -3.78 6.92
CA GLY A 550 43.47 -2.35 6.95
C GLY A 550 42.28 -1.40 7.13
N ARG A 551 41.09 -1.91 7.47
CA ARG A 551 39.87 -1.11 7.73
C ARG A 551 39.44 -1.22 9.18
N THR A 552 38.78 -0.18 9.68
CA THR A 552 38.08 -0.27 10.96
C THR A 552 36.81 -1.08 10.77
N SER A 553 36.80 -2.33 11.28
CA SER A 553 35.72 -3.26 11.07
C SER A 553 34.92 -3.47 12.36
N LEU A 554 33.60 -3.31 12.28
CA LEU A 554 32.69 -3.66 13.36
C LEU A 554 31.81 -4.81 12.89
N VAL A 555 31.88 -5.94 13.59
CA VAL A 555 31.27 -7.20 13.14
C VAL A 555 30.28 -7.71 14.19
N ILE A 556 29.01 -7.90 13.83
CA ILE A 556 28.07 -8.66 14.64
C ILE A 556 28.34 -10.13 14.36
N ALA A 557 28.99 -10.79 15.31
CA ALA A 557 29.53 -12.11 15.10
C ALA A 557 28.64 -13.20 15.73
N HIS A 558 28.25 -14.17 14.89
CA HIS A 558 27.55 -15.40 15.26
C HIS A 558 28.36 -16.66 14.94
N ARG A 559 29.57 -16.49 14.37
CA ARG A 559 30.49 -17.59 14.02
C ARG A 559 31.76 -17.51 14.82
N LEU A 560 32.23 -18.71 15.25
CA LEU A 560 33.45 -18.84 16.06
C LEU A 560 34.68 -18.30 15.36
N SER A 561 34.85 -18.57 14.06
CA SER A 561 35.99 -18.09 13.27
C SER A 561 36.10 -16.56 13.30
N THR A 562 35.00 -15.86 13.09
CA THR A 562 34.93 -14.40 13.12
C THR A 562 35.23 -13.82 14.50
N ILE A 563 34.73 -14.48 15.56
CA ILE A 563 34.94 -14.04 16.94
C ILE A 563 36.40 -14.24 17.34
N ARG A 564 37.00 -15.39 17.02
CA ARG A 564 38.35 -15.76 17.38
C ARG A 564 39.42 -14.88 16.72
N ASN A 565 39.16 -14.49 15.45
CA ASN A 565 40.10 -13.69 14.65
C ASN A 565 39.95 -12.18 14.89
N ALA A 566 39.01 -11.73 15.73
CA ALA A 566 38.83 -10.31 16.04
C ALA A 566 39.92 -9.81 17.00
N ASP A 567 40.44 -8.60 16.72
CA ASP A 567 41.42 -7.92 17.59
C ASP A 567 40.82 -7.57 18.96
N LYS A 568 39.50 -7.31 18.98
CA LYS A 568 38.74 -6.98 20.18
C LYS A 568 37.36 -7.56 20.13
N ILE A 569 36.91 -8.10 21.23
CA ILE A 569 35.52 -8.59 21.42
C ILE A 569 34.85 -7.69 22.45
N VAL A 570 33.61 -7.24 22.14
CA VAL A 570 32.73 -6.49 23.04
C VAL A 570 31.52 -7.36 23.35
N VAL A 571 31.37 -7.73 24.61
CA VAL A 571 30.30 -8.59 25.09
C VAL A 571 29.13 -7.75 25.57
N MET A 572 27.98 -7.96 24.96
CA MET A 572 26.77 -7.19 25.24
C MET A 572 25.70 -8.05 25.93
N ASP A 573 25.10 -7.52 26.99
CA ASP A 573 23.89 -8.06 27.60
C ASP A 573 22.89 -6.96 27.92
N LYS A 574 21.65 -7.16 27.53
CA LYS A 574 20.50 -6.27 27.80
C LYS A 574 20.80 -4.78 27.56
N GLY A 575 21.50 -4.49 26.45
CA GLY A 575 21.82 -3.13 26.02
C GLY A 575 22.99 -2.47 26.76
N ARG A 576 23.84 -3.25 27.43
CA ARG A 576 25.08 -2.78 28.10
C ARG A 576 26.27 -3.58 27.63
N VAL A 577 27.43 -2.98 27.66
CA VAL A 577 28.71 -3.70 27.56
C VAL A 577 29.01 -4.26 28.93
N VAL A 578 29.21 -5.58 29.01
CA VAL A 578 29.48 -6.29 30.27
C VAL A 578 30.95 -6.73 30.37
N ASP A 579 31.62 -6.95 29.24
CA ASP A 579 33.04 -7.30 29.19
C ASP A 579 33.68 -6.91 27.85
N GLU A 580 34.97 -6.70 27.83
CA GLU A 580 35.79 -6.38 26.64
C GLU A 580 37.15 -7.06 26.73
N GLY A 581 37.66 -7.57 25.62
CA GLY A 581 39.02 -8.17 25.56
C GLY A 581 39.20 -9.00 24.30
N THR A 582 40.32 -9.73 24.25
CA THR A 582 40.58 -10.73 23.22
C THR A 582 39.87 -12.05 23.55
N HIS A 583 39.83 -12.97 22.59
CA HIS A 583 39.25 -14.30 22.76
C HIS A 583 39.79 -15.04 23.98
N ASP A 584 41.15 -15.09 24.07
CA ASP A 584 41.81 -15.84 25.13
C ASP A 584 41.66 -15.20 26.50
N GLU A 585 41.68 -13.85 26.58
CA GLU A 585 41.45 -13.11 27.83
C GLU A 585 40.03 -13.33 28.37
N LEU A 586 39.03 -13.26 27.50
CA LEU A 586 37.64 -13.41 27.90
C LEU A 586 37.31 -14.87 28.30
N LEU A 587 37.91 -15.85 27.66
CA LEU A 587 37.81 -17.25 28.08
C LEU A 587 38.49 -17.50 29.44
N ALA A 588 39.67 -16.94 29.64
CA ALA A 588 40.39 -17.09 30.91
C ALA A 588 39.69 -16.43 32.09
N ARG A 589 39.02 -15.25 31.85
CA ARG A 589 38.19 -14.58 32.88
C ARG A 589 36.91 -15.34 33.21
N GLY A 590 36.40 -16.15 32.31
CA GLY A 590 35.09 -16.77 32.46
C GLY A 590 33.94 -15.77 32.23
N GLY A 591 32.76 -16.03 32.76
CA GLY A 591 31.60 -15.15 32.64
C GLY A 591 30.79 -15.35 31.35
N LEU A 592 29.97 -14.34 30.99
CA LEU A 592 29.00 -14.46 29.93
C LEU A 592 29.57 -14.90 28.59
N TYR A 593 30.76 -14.41 28.23
CA TYR A 593 31.41 -14.80 26.97
C TYR A 593 31.77 -16.30 26.98
N ALA A 594 32.37 -16.79 28.05
CA ALA A 594 32.73 -18.19 28.17
C ALA A 594 31.48 -19.11 28.18
N ASP A 595 30.41 -18.65 28.79
CA ASP A 595 29.13 -19.39 28.79
C ASP A 595 28.50 -19.44 27.40
N LEU A 596 28.45 -18.32 26.67
CA LEU A 596 27.99 -18.29 25.27
C LEU A 596 28.86 -19.16 24.37
N TYR A 597 30.18 -19.11 24.58
CA TYR A 597 31.10 -19.96 23.84
C TYR A 597 30.85 -21.45 24.09
N ARG A 598 30.68 -21.87 25.34
CA ARG A 598 30.35 -23.25 25.69
C ARG A 598 29.00 -23.71 25.10
N LEU A 599 27.97 -22.88 25.20
CA LEU A 599 26.65 -23.20 24.66
C LEU A 599 26.63 -23.35 23.14
N GLN A 600 27.33 -22.49 22.43
CA GLN A 600 27.32 -22.51 20.96
C GLN A 600 28.31 -23.50 20.33
N TYR A 601 29.39 -23.87 21.03
CA TYR A 601 30.54 -24.53 20.41
C TYR A 601 31.06 -25.78 21.13
N SER A 602 30.55 -26.13 22.34
CA SER A 602 30.91 -27.35 23.05
C SER A 602 30.06 -28.58 22.70
N GLU A 603 28.87 -28.39 22.12
CA GLU A 603 28.02 -29.50 21.68
C GLU A 603 28.55 -30.26 20.45
N GLY A 604 29.55 -29.76 19.76
CA GLY A 604 30.18 -30.41 18.61
C GLY A 604 31.23 -31.48 18.93
N LYS A 605 31.58 -31.70 20.21
CA LYS A 605 32.67 -32.63 20.60
C LYS A 605 32.24 -33.92 21.31
N THR A 606 30.96 -34.19 21.49
CA THR A 606 30.48 -35.39 22.24
C THR A 606 29.85 -36.48 21.37
N VAL A 607 30.21 -36.61 20.09
CA VAL A 607 29.88 -37.79 19.29
C VAL A 607 31.12 -38.28 18.54
N SER A 608 32.17 -38.62 19.25
CA SER A 608 33.23 -39.51 18.77
C SER A 608 34.15 -39.93 19.94
N ASP A 609 33.61 -40.68 20.91
CA ASP A 609 34.41 -41.71 21.57
C ASP A 609 33.51 -42.70 22.30
N GLY A 610 33.53 -43.91 21.81
CA GLY A 610 33.53 -45.20 22.46
C GLY A 610 32.41 -45.53 23.44
N SER A 611 31.45 -46.36 23.01
CA SER A 611 31.39 -47.70 23.55
C SER A 611 30.23 -48.47 22.92
N ALA A 612 30.62 -49.59 22.35
CA ALA A 612 29.74 -50.67 21.94
C ALA A 612 28.96 -51.25 23.13
N GLY A 613 27.69 -51.59 22.88
CA GLY A 613 27.09 -52.71 23.58
C GLY A 613 26.02 -52.36 24.60
N ARG A 614 24.75 -52.41 24.16
CA ARG A 614 23.74 -53.33 24.69
C ARG A 614 22.43 -53.19 23.94
N ALA A 615 22.17 -54.24 23.15
CA ALA A 615 20.84 -54.53 22.65
C ALA A 615 19.93 -54.85 23.84
N VAL A 616 18.79 -54.19 23.93
CA VAL A 616 17.64 -54.67 24.71
C VAL A 616 16.48 -54.81 23.75
N SER A 617 16.15 -56.09 23.57
CA SER A 617 15.02 -56.65 22.85
C SER A 617 13.68 -56.07 23.30
N GLY A 618 12.82 -55.81 22.30
CA GLY A 618 11.41 -55.54 22.55
C GLY A 618 10.61 -56.77 22.99
N PRO A 619 9.34 -56.65 23.22
CA PRO A 619 8.43 -57.74 22.94
C PRO A 619 7.47 -57.44 21.79
N ARG A 620 7.22 -58.54 21.09
CA ARG A 620 6.32 -58.77 19.97
C ARG A 620 4.85 -58.87 20.40
N GLN A 621 4.01 -58.45 19.48
CA GLN A 621 2.75 -59.05 19.03
C GLN A 621 1.56 -59.22 19.99
N GLY A 622 0.45 -58.69 19.54
CA GLY A 622 -0.91 -59.14 19.80
C GLY A 622 -1.78 -58.80 18.63
N ASP A 623 -2.02 -59.78 17.81
CA ASP A 623 -2.91 -59.92 16.67
C ASP A 623 -4.37 -60.04 17.15
N THR A 624 -5.32 -59.58 16.38
CA THR A 624 -6.75 -59.92 16.17
C THR A 624 -7.50 -58.68 15.78
N GLY A 625 -8.21 -58.54 14.70
CA GLY A 625 -9.07 -59.42 13.95
C GLY A 625 -10.34 -58.69 13.60
N GLU A 626 -10.62 -58.56 12.33
CA GLU A 626 -11.94 -58.59 11.67
C GLU A 626 -13.01 -57.51 11.83
N ASP A 627 -13.48 -57.14 10.63
CA ASP A 627 -14.85 -56.84 10.17
C ASP A 627 -15.43 -55.42 10.44
N GLY A 628 -15.74 -54.67 9.42
CA GLY A 628 -16.69 -54.90 8.34
C GLY A 628 -17.65 -53.74 8.21
N LYS A 629 -17.92 -53.34 6.99
CA LYS A 629 -19.08 -52.49 6.54
C LYS A 629 -18.98 -51.00 6.85
N GLY A 630 -19.11 -50.10 5.94
CA GLY A 630 -19.72 -50.12 4.64
C GLY A 630 -20.33 -48.75 4.35
N SER A 631 -20.10 -48.28 3.16
CA SER A 631 -20.95 -47.44 2.36
C SER A 631 -21.87 -46.42 3.04
N GLY A 632 -21.69 -45.14 2.69
CA GLY A 632 -22.77 -44.22 2.86
C GLY A 632 -22.38 -42.76 3.13
N LEU A 633 -21.70 -42.10 2.21
CA LEU A 633 -21.69 -40.62 2.18
C LEU A 633 -21.34 -40.06 0.78
N LEU A 634 -22.20 -40.40 -0.19
CA LEU A 634 -22.20 -39.83 -1.54
C LEU A 634 -23.65 -39.54 -1.98
N ALA A 635 -24.42 -38.81 -1.16
CA ALA A 635 -25.79 -38.41 -1.51
C ALA A 635 -26.26 -37.10 -0.86
N ALA A 636 -25.37 -36.16 -0.53
CA ALA A 636 -25.77 -34.91 0.08
C ALA A 636 -25.40 -33.62 -0.72
N THR A 637 -24.66 -33.73 -1.82
CA THR A 637 -24.25 -32.54 -2.61
C THR A 637 -25.08 -32.28 -3.87
N SER A 638 -26.10 -33.10 -4.15
CA SER A 638 -26.94 -32.92 -5.36
C SER A 638 -28.28 -32.21 -5.10
N ARG A 639 -28.59 -31.78 -3.89
CA ARG A 639 -29.87 -31.10 -3.58
C ARG A 639 -29.82 -29.59 -3.38
N MET A 640 -28.66 -28.98 -3.42
CA MET A 640 -28.54 -27.51 -3.28
C MET A 640 -28.44 -26.74 -4.61
N PHE A 641 -28.17 -27.41 -5.73
CA PHE A 641 -28.13 -26.78 -7.06
C PHE A 641 -29.45 -26.79 -7.82
N GLY A 642 -30.48 -27.52 -7.33
CA GLY A 642 -31.78 -27.64 -7.97
C GLY A 642 -32.75 -26.48 -7.72
N ASN A 643 -32.56 -25.67 -6.70
CA ASN A 643 -33.54 -24.65 -6.28
C ASN A 643 -33.26 -23.22 -6.76
N VAL A 644 -32.18 -22.97 -7.46
CA VAL A 644 -31.88 -21.62 -8.01
C VAL A 644 -32.24 -21.50 -9.50
N MET A 645 -32.37 -22.60 -10.22
CA MET A 645 -32.83 -22.60 -11.63
C MET A 645 -34.35 -22.67 -11.83
N GLY A 646 -35.12 -22.83 -10.76
CA GLY A 646 -36.61 -22.86 -10.81
C GLY A 646 -37.27 -21.47 -10.89
N LEU A 647 -36.55 -20.36 -10.79
CA LEU A 647 -37.09 -19.01 -10.74
C LEU A 647 -36.98 -18.22 -12.06
N PHE A 648 -36.32 -18.78 -13.10
CA PHE A 648 -36.19 -18.12 -14.41
C PHE A 648 -36.75 -18.91 -15.60
N GLY A 649 -37.54 -19.93 -15.36
CA GLY A 649 -38.09 -20.80 -16.41
C GLY A 649 -39.61 -20.90 -16.46
N ARG A 650 -40.34 -19.77 -16.43
CA ARG A 650 -41.78 -19.72 -16.84
C ARG A 650 -42.11 -18.37 -17.41
N ALA A 651 -41.79 -18.18 -18.67
CA ALA A 651 -42.41 -17.20 -19.54
C ALA A 651 -42.18 -17.64 -20.99
N LYS A 652 -42.93 -18.60 -21.46
CA LYS A 652 -43.30 -18.85 -22.86
C LYS A 652 -44.25 -20.05 -22.88
N ASP A 653 -45.53 -19.74 -22.88
CA ASP A 653 -46.59 -20.18 -23.81
C ASP A 653 -47.82 -19.33 -23.52
#